data_9146c985960f72022ccf5637213bd4df
#
_entry.id   9146c985960f72022ccf5637213bd4df
#
_cell.length_a   1.000
_cell.length_b   1.000
_cell.length_c   1.000
_cell.angle_alpha   90.00
_cell.angle_beta   90.00
_cell.angle_gamma   90.00
#
_symmetry.space_group_name_H-M   'P 1'
#
loop_
_entity.id
_entity.type
_entity.pdbx_description
1 polymer ?
#
loop_
_entity_poly.entity_id
_entity_poly.type
_entity_poly.pdbx_seq_one_letter_code
_entity_poly.pdbx_strand_id
1 'polypeptide(L)'
;MIGYPDLFRAGDNAAPIRKYGPIGLESFQAHVIENMRRKGKVLPGAKLLPEGDTWLIVEFGGATREAARDRARDARNQIETHLQGQIAMKVIDDPAAQDEVWHIREAGVGASRLPNVENAWPSWEDAAVAPEVLGNYLRDFDKLLRKYNYRWTIFGHFGDGCVHCRITFDLRTPEGVRTYRSFMEEAADLVVRYGGSLSGEHGDGQARAELLPKMFGTELVQAFREFKSIWDPQWKMNPGKVVDPYKLDQNLRAGPDYQPRTVETYFQFPEDKGFAGDTERCFGVGKCRALESDTMCPSFRATREEMHSTRGRAHLLFEMMRGDVIADGWRDEHVKESLDLCLACKGCKSDCPVSVDMATYKAEFLAHYYEGRIRPRQAYAMGLIANWARIASHVPMLANFLTHAPVFGRAAKLAAGISQEREIPFFARQTFRDWFTQRKPKFTGGPRVLLWPDTFNNYFLPQTAEAAVEVLEDAGCEVTIPDRVFCCGRPLYDYGMLPMAKRWLEQILDGIRPEIDAGTPVVFLEPSCAAVFRDEMMSLFPNHARVRRLSQQAFLFDEYLGRIGYRPHRLERRAIVHGHCHQKALMGTQSTQQLLSAMGVQAELLDSGCCGMAGSLGYESGHYEVSMKVGEHALLPRVRSAPAESLVIADGFSCREQIAQTTDRRALHLSEVLAMALPDTSHAPPKPARFRWQSVVAAAAVAFAATVLIRRR
;
A
#
# COMPACT_ATOMS: atom_id res chain seq x y z
N MET A 1 21.26 9.30 -19.26
CA MET A 1 21.89 8.83 -18.01
C MET A 1 23.38 8.94 -18.12
N ILE A 2 24.03 9.55 -17.16
CA ILE A 2 25.49 9.67 -17.08
C ILE A 2 25.92 9.13 -15.71
N GLY A 3 26.86 8.16 -15.70
CA GLY A 3 27.37 7.53 -14.47
C GLY A 3 28.71 8.16 -14.06
N TYR A 4 28.82 8.53 -12.80
CA TYR A 4 30.03 9.12 -12.21
C TYR A 4 30.55 8.24 -11.07
N PRO A 5 31.88 8.24 -10.82
CA PRO A 5 32.42 7.48 -9.70
C PRO A 5 32.09 8.07 -8.33
N ASP A 6 31.72 9.36 -8.27
CA ASP A 6 31.36 10.03 -7.03
C ASP A 6 30.47 11.27 -7.26
N LEU A 7 29.85 11.74 -6.17
CA LEU A 7 28.98 12.89 -6.12
C LEU A 7 29.67 14.20 -6.56
N PHE A 8 30.91 14.34 -6.23
CA PHE A 8 31.67 15.59 -6.45
C PHE A 8 31.95 15.81 -7.93
N ARG A 9 32.34 14.75 -8.64
CA ARG A 9 32.49 14.79 -10.10
C ARG A 9 31.19 15.03 -10.83
N ALA A 10 30.10 14.47 -10.34
CA ALA A 10 28.77 14.76 -10.88
C ALA A 10 28.43 16.26 -10.72
N GLY A 11 28.72 16.84 -9.55
CA GLY A 11 28.58 18.27 -9.28
C GLY A 11 29.47 19.17 -10.15
N ASP A 12 30.74 18.80 -10.37
CA ASP A 12 31.67 19.53 -11.23
C ASP A 12 31.17 19.61 -12.69
N ASN A 13 30.42 18.59 -13.13
CA ASN A 13 29.94 18.48 -14.50
C ASN A 13 28.53 19.05 -14.71
N ALA A 14 27.82 19.47 -13.67
CA ALA A 14 26.47 20.01 -13.80
C ALA A 14 26.40 21.23 -14.72
N ALA A 15 27.25 22.26 -14.46
CA ALA A 15 27.30 23.48 -15.27
C ALA A 15 27.79 23.23 -16.72
N PRO A 16 28.85 22.43 -16.99
CA PRO A 16 29.20 22.02 -18.35
C PRO A 16 28.09 21.33 -19.12
N ILE A 17 27.33 20.39 -18.50
CA ILE A 17 26.25 19.67 -19.14
C ILE A 17 25.06 20.58 -19.42
N ARG A 18 24.76 21.53 -18.54
CA ARG A 18 23.67 22.51 -18.71
C ARG A 18 23.80 23.32 -20.02
N LYS A 19 25.01 23.53 -20.53
CA LYS A 19 25.25 24.24 -21.78
C LYS A 19 24.61 23.58 -23.01
N TYR A 20 24.29 22.28 -22.92
CA TYR A 20 23.65 21.54 -24.01
C TYR A 20 22.11 21.69 -23.99
N GLY A 21 21.56 22.50 -23.08
CA GLY A 21 20.13 22.84 -23.02
C GLY A 21 19.20 21.71 -22.60
N PRO A 22 19.55 20.93 -21.58
CA PRO A 22 18.56 19.99 -20.99
C PRO A 22 17.41 20.76 -20.36
N ILE A 23 16.24 20.13 -20.28
CA ILE A 23 15.06 20.63 -19.57
C ILE A 23 15.04 20.22 -18.10
N GLY A 24 15.84 19.21 -17.73
CA GLY A 24 16.06 18.75 -16.36
C GLY A 24 17.44 18.13 -16.21
N LEU A 25 18.07 18.33 -15.04
CA LEU A 25 19.34 17.73 -14.69
C LEU A 25 19.35 17.38 -13.21
N GLU A 26 19.08 16.08 -12.94
CA GLU A 26 18.84 15.52 -11.62
C GLU A 26 19.97 14.62 -11.18
N SER A 27 20.18 14.47 -9.86
CA SER A 27 21.18 13.55 -9.32
C SER A 27 20.61 12.59 -8.29
N PHE A 28 21.15 11.35 -8.27
CA PHE A 28 20.98 10.39 -7.18
C PHE A 28 22.20 9.46 -7.09
N GLN A 29 22.34 8.77 -5.94
CA GLN A 29 23.50 7.95 -5.61
C GLN A 29 23.15 6.46 -5.46
N ALA A 30 24.13 5.57 -5.60
CA ALA A 30 23.97 4.11 -5.51
C ALA A 30 23.37 3.64 -4.18
N HIS A 31 23.64 4.31 -3.07
CA HIS A 31 23.08 3.95 -1.78
C HIS A 31 21.55 4.07 -1.72
N VAL A 32 20.90 4.86 -2.60
CA VAL A 32 19.43 4.87 -2.72
C VAL A 32 18.93 3.48 -3.11
N ILE A 33 19.55 2.87 -4.12
CA ILE A 33 19.23 1.53 -4.60
C ILE A 33 19.53 0.48 -3.54
N GLU A 34 20.71 0.58 -2.90
CA GLU A 34 21.12 -0.34 -1.85
C GLU A 34 20.18 -0.29 -0.65
N ASN A 35 19.82 0.90 -0.19
CA ASN A 35 18.90 1.08 0.93
C ASN A 35 17.49 0.56 0.62
N MET A 36 17.00 0.74 -0.61
CA MET A 36 15.71 0.17 -1.03
C MET A 36 15.79 -1.37 -1.06
N ARG A 37 16.90 -1.93 -1.51
CA ARG A 37 17.14 -3.39 -1.48
C ARG A 37 17.16 -3.93 -0.04
N ARG A 38 17.80 -3.23 0.90
CA ARG A 38 17.77 -3.57 2.34
C ARG A 38 16.35 -3.57 2.93
N LYS A 39 15.45 -2.76 2.36
CA LYS A 39 14.01 -2.76 2.69
C LYS A 39 13.22 -3.86 1.97
N GLY A 40 13.86 -4.75 1.24
CA GLY A 40 13.19 -5.77 0.45
C GLY A 40 12.50 -5.25 -0.81
N LYS A 41 12.74 -3.99 -1.21
CA LYS A 41 12.18 -3.40 -2.42
C LYS A 41 13.16 -3.51 -3.58
N VAL A 42 12.68 -3.98 -4.73
CA VAL A 42 13.45 -4.03 -5.97
C VAL A 42 13.09 -2.82 -6.81
N LEU A 43 14.11 -2.15 -7.34
CA LEU A 43 13.97 -1.06 -8.31
C LEU A 43 14.42 -1.58 -9.68
N PRO A 44 13.50 -1.95 -10.59
CA PRO A 44 13.83 -2.58 -11.88
C PRO A 44 14.74 -1.70 -12.73
N GLY A 45 14.53 -0.38 -12.71
CA GLY A 45 15.33 0.61 -13.41
C GLY A 45 16.83 0.60 -13.08
N ALA A 46 17.23 -0.01 -11.95
CA ALA A 46 18.65 -0.13 -11.60
C ALA A 46 19.49 -0.92 -12.62
N LYS A 47 18.88 -1.82 -13.37
CA LYS A 47 19.53 -2.57 -14.47
C LYS A 47 19.75 -1.73 -15.72
N LEU A 48 19.09 -0.58 -15.81
CA LEU A 48 19.16 0.33 -16.94
C LEU A 48 20.30 1.36 -16.79
N LEU A 49 20.85 1.52 -15.59
CA LEU A 49 21.85 2.51 -15.28
C LEU A 49 23.20 2.16 -15.94
N PRO A 50 23.95 3.17 -16.44
CA PRO A 50 25.36 2.99 -16.82
C PRO A 50 26.22 2.73 -15.58
N GLU A 51 27.46 2.29 -15.76
CA GLU A 51 28.43 2.11 -14.68
C GLU A 51 28.67 3.43 -13.91
N GLY A 52 28.67 3.36 -12.57
CA GLY A 52 28.87 4.52 -11.68
C GLY A 52 28.28 4.30 -10.28
N ASP A 53 28.67 5.19 -9.35
CA ASP A 53 28.13 5.27 -7.98
C ASP A 53 27.22 6.48 -7.78
N THR A 54 27.27 7.43 -8.71
CA THR A 54 26.39 8.61 -8.77
C THR A 54 25.94 8.80 -10.21
N TRP A 55 24.66 9.08 -10.41
CA TRP A 55 24.11 9.30 -11.75
C TRP A 55 23.49 10.68 -11.90
N LEU A 56 23.68 11.25 -13.08
CA LEU A 56 22.90 12.38 -13.56
C LEU A 56 21.86 11.88 -14.55
N ILE A 57 20.58 12.19 -14.26
CA ILE A 57 19.49 12.15 -15.24
C ILE A 57 19.54 13.47 -15.99
N VAL A 58 19.69 13.41 -17.31
CA VAL A 58 19.74 14.59 -18.16
C VAL A 58 18.60 14.47 -19.15
N GLU A 59 17.59 15.34 -19.01
CA GLU A 59 16.38 15.30 -19.82
C GLU A 59 16.45 16.30 -20.97
N PHE A 60 16.04 15.85 -22.14
CA PHE A 60 15.90 16.69 -23.34
C PHE A 60 14.45 16.63 -23.84
N GLY A 61 13.86 17.80 -24.05
CA GLY A 61 12.54 17.92 -24.65
C GLY A 61 12.60 18.26 -26.14
N GLY A 62 11.48 18.04 -26.86
CA GLY A 62 11.31 18.39 -28.27
C GLY A 62 9.83 18.49 -28.63
N ALA A 63 9.53 19.05 -29.81
CA ALA A 63 8.18 19.10 -30.34
C ALA A 63 7.60 17.70 -30.65
N THR A 64 8.47 16.73 -30.92
CA THR A 64 8.14 15.32 -31.10
C THR A 64 9.12 14.45 -30.31
N ARG A 65 8.76 13.18 -30.12
CA ARG A 65 9.64 12.19 -29.47
C ARG A 65 10.96 12.01 -30.24
N GLU A 66 10.91 12.02 -31.56
CA GLU A 66 12.07 11.91 -32.41
C GLU A 66 13.00 13.11 -32.20
N ALA A 67 12.47 14.32 -32.18
CA ALA A 67 13.25 15.53 -31.93
C ALA A 67 13.91 15.54 -30.55
N ALA A 68 13.21 15.09 -29.53
CA ALA A 68 13.76 14.96 -28.17
C ALA A 68 14.90 13.91 -28.12
N ARG A 69 14.69 12.76 -28.77
CA ARG A 69 15.68 11.68 -28.86
C ARG A 69 16.94 12.13 -29.60
N ASP A 70 16.78 12.82 -30.73
CA ASP A 70 17.90 13.27 -31.54
C ASP A 70 18.72 14.33 -30.78
N ARG A 71 18.07 15.26 -30.09
CA ARG A 71 18.73 16.19 -29.15
C ARG A 71 19.53 15.48 -28.06
N ALA A 72 18.94 14.45 -27.44
CA ALA A 72 19.61 13.67 -26.40
C ALA A 72 20.85 12.93 -26.94
N ARG A 73 20.77 12.39 -28.17
CA ARG A 73 21.90 11.72 -28.84
C ARG A 73 23.01 12.68 -29.22
N ASP A 74 22.64 13.84 -29.80
CA ASP A 74 23.62 14.88 -30.13
C ASP A 74 24.33 15.41 -28.89
N ALA A 75 23.57 15.71 -27.84
CA ALA A 75 24.15 16.14 -26.56
C ALA A 75 25.05 15.05 -25.98
N ARG A 76 24.64 13.76 -25.99
CA ARG A 76 25.52 12.67 -25.57
C ARG A 76 26.85 12.65 -26.30
N ASN A 77 26.81 12.73 -27.63
CA ASN A 77 28.04 12.67 -28.45
C ASN A 77 29.00 13.86 -28.13
N GLN A 78 28.46 15.05 -27.94
CA GLN A 78 29.22 16.22 -27.57
C GLN A 78 29.80 16.13 -26.16
N ILE A 79 28.99 15.64 -25.18
CA ILE A 79 29.44 15.43 -23.80
C ILE A 79 30.54 14.36 -23.76
N GLU A 80 30.38 13.24 -24.51
CA GLU A 80 31.38 12.17 -24.61
C GLU A 80 32.72 12.68 -25.11
N THR A 81 32.70 13.56 -26.12
CA THR A 81 33.90 14.23 -26.65
C THR A 81 34.53 15.16 -25.61
N HIS A 82 33.70 15.95 -24.90
CA HIS A 82 34.16 16.89 -23.87
C HIS A 82 34.79 16.18 -22.68
N LEU A 83 34.21 15.06 -22.25
CA LEU A 83 34.64 14.25 -21.09
C LEU A 83 35.66 13.16 -21.44
N GLN A 84 36.19 13.17 -22.69
CA GLN A 84 37.24 12.26 -23.20
C GLN A 84 36.97 10.77 -22.98
N GLY A 85 35.69 10.34 -23.02
CA GLY A 85 35.33 8.94 -22.89
C GLY A 85 35.49 8.31 -21.48
N GLN A 86 35.79 9.11 -20.47
CA GLN A 86 36.04 8.62 -19.09
C GLN A 86 34.77 8.26 -18.29
N ILE A 87 33.59 8.45 -18.86
CA ILE A 87 32.31 8.38 -18.15
C ILE A 87 31.32 7.55 -18.94
N ALA A 88 30.69 6.58 -18.28
CA ALA A 88 29.66 5.73 -18.89
C ALA A 88 28.35 6.51 -19.12
N MET A 89 27.81 6.45 -20.33
CA MET A 89 26.59 7.14 -20.70
C MET A 89 25.61 6.23 -21.44
N LYS A 90 24.32 6.44 -21.23
CA LYS A 90 23.25 5.68 -21.89
C LYS A 90 22.07 6.60 -22.22
N VAL A 91 21.61 6.57 -23.48
CA VAL A 91 20.35 7.20 -23.87
C VAL A 91 19.22 6.20 -23.63
N ILE A 92 18.15 6.63 -22.96
CA ILE A 92 16.95 5.87 -22.67
C ILE A 92 15.80 6.60 -23.35
N ASP A 93 15.25 6.02 -24.41
CA ASP A 93 14.19 6.61 -25.24
C ASP A 93 12.84 5.85 -25.15
N ASP A 94 12.80 4.76 -24.39
CA ASP A 94 11.57 4.05 -24.06
C ASP A 94 10.89 4.68 -22.82
N PRO A 95 9.61 5.15 -22.92
CA PRO A 95 8.92 5.79 -21.81
C PRO A 95 8.83 4.93 -20.54
N ALA A 96 8.54 3.63 -20.69
CA ALA A 96 8.45 2.74 -19.54
C ALA A 96 9.82 2.61 -18.80
N ALA A 97 10.91 2.55 -19.56
CA ALA A 97 12.25 2.53 -19.01
C ALA A 97 12.62 3.88 -18.37
N GLN A 98 12.14 5.01 -18.90
CA GLN A 98 12.31 6.33 -18.29
C GLN A 98 11.61 6.39 -16.94
N ASP A 99 10.36 5.95 -16.87
CA ASP A 99 9.58 5.91 -15.62
C ASP A 99 10.27 5.04 -14.56
N GLU A 100 10.81 3.88 -14.93
CA GLU A 100 11.56 3.02 -14.01
C GLU A 100 12.81 3.73 -13.43
N VAL A 101 13.50 4.53 -14.22
CA VAL A 101 14.66 5.31 -13.73
C VAL A 101 14.22 6.45 -12.83
N TRP A 102 13.15 7.17 -13.20
CA TRP A 102 12.57 8.21 -12.35
C TRP A 102 12.13 7.69 -10.98
N HIS A 103 11.54 6.50 -10.94
CA HIS A 103 11.18 5.84 -9.67
C HIS A 103 12.38 5.65 -8.73
N ILE A 104 13.61 5.46 -9.26
CA ILE A 104 14.81 5.40 -8.42
C ILE A 104 15.07 6.76 -7.78
N ARG A 105 14.98 7.86 -8.56
CA ARG A 105 15.20 9.23 -8.06
C ARG A 105 14.18 9.60 -6.99
N GLU A 106 12.90 9.28 -7.21
CA GLU A 106 11.81 9.50 -6.26
C GLU A 106 11.96 8.67 -4.98
N ALA A 107 12.55 7.48 -5.08
CA ALA A 107 12.80 6.61 -3.92
C ALA A 107 13.81 7.20 -2.93
N GLY A 108 14.58 8.24 -3.29
CA GLY A 108 15.60 8.87 -2.45
C GLY A 108 15.09 9.26 -1.06
N VAL A 109 13.89 9.84 -0.99
CA VAL A 109 13.24 10.20 0.28
C VAL A 109 12.97 8.96 1.14
N GLY A 110 12.43 7.90 0.55
CA GLY A 110 12.14 6.64 1.22
C GLY A 110 13.42 5.89 1.63
N ALA A 111 14.46 5.96 0.80
CA ALA A 111 15.74 5.29 1.04
C ALA A 111 16.51 5.88 2.25
N SER A 112 16.22 7.10 2.66
CA SER A 112 16.87 7.75 3.79
C SER A 112 16.51 7.16 5.16
N ARG A 113 15.42 6.41 5.26
CA ARG A 113 14.96 5.76 6.49
C ARG A 113 15.17 4.25 6.40
N LEU A 114 16.07 3.71 7.19
CA LEU A 114 16.35 2.27 7.27
C LEU A 114 15.84 1.69 8.60
N PRO A 115 15.37 0.44 8.62
CA PRO A 115 15.05 -0.26 9.85
C PRO A 115 16.26 -0.34 10.78
N ASN A 116 16.05 -0.15 12.08
CA ASN A 116 17.09 -0.22 13.12
C ASN A 116 18.29 0.72 12.93
N VAL A 117 18.12 1.79 12.15
CA VAL A 117 19.13 2.84 11.92
C VAL A 117 18.55 4.17 12.40
N GLU A 118 19.41 5.05 12.90
CA GLU A 118 19.01 6.41 13.30
C GLU A 118 18.24 7.11 12.18
N ASN A 119 17.20 7.84 12.58
CA ASN A 119 16.37 8.57 11.63
C ASN A 119 17.18 9.70 10.98
N ALA A 120 17.08 9.80 9.68
CA ALA A 120 17.62 10.93 8.93
C ALA A 120 16.50 11.99 8.75
N TRP A 121 16.84 13.23 9.08
CA TRP A 121 15.92 14.36 9.14
C TRP A 121 16.14 15.33 7.99
N PRO A 122 15.12 16.07 7.54
CA PRO A 122 15.23 17.00 6.41
C PRO A 122 15.70 18.41 6.80
N SER A 123 16.06 18.71 8.04
CA SER A 123 16.25 20.08 8.54
C SER A 123 17.21 20.95 7.69
N TRP A 124 18.35 20.45 7.24
CA TRP A 124 19.21 21.07 6.25
C TRP A 124 19.05 20.31 4.92
N GLU A 125 18.07 20.68 4.13
CA GLU A 125 17.61 19.77 3.06
C GLU A 125 17.43 20.41 1.68
N ASP A 126 17.74 21.71 1.53
CA ASP A 126 17.32 22.47 0.35
C ASP A 126 18.30 23.60 0.00
N ALA A 127 19.58 23.46 0.39
CA ALA A 127 20.58 24.46 0.08
C ALA A 127 20.88 24.50 -1.41
N ALA A 128 21.07 25.71 -1.96
CA ALA A 128 21.41 25.88 -3.37
C ALA A 128 22.63 26.80 -3.55
N VAL A 129 23.47 26.46 -4.51
CA VAL A 129 24.62 27.27 -4.96
C VAL A 129 24.61 27.34 -6.48
N ALA A 130 25.34 28.30 -7.06
CA ALA A 130 25.48 28.31 -8.51
C ALA A 130 26.05 26.97 -9.02
N PRO A 131 25.51 26.38 -10.12
CA PRO A 131 25.99 25.10 -10.64
C PRO A 131 27.51 25.04 -10.92
N GLU A 132 28.12 26.17 -11.22
CA GLU A 132 29.55 26.31 -11.48
C GLU A 132 30.45 26.00 -10.27
N VAL A 133 29.91 26.16 -9.06
CA VAL A 133 30.65 25.91 -7.81
C VAL A 133 30.10 24.70 -7.04
N LEU A 134 29.11 24.01 -7.58
CA LEU A 134 28.39 22.92 -6.90
C LEU A 134 29.35 21.81 -6.43
N GLY A 135 30.26 21.34 -7.28
CA GLY A 135 31.18 20.27 -6.88
C GLY A 135 32.09 20.66 -5.72
N ASN A 136 32.58 21.93 -5.69
CA ASN A 136 33.37 22.43 -4.59
C ASN A 136 32.57 22.59 -3.30
N TYR A 137 31.34 23.10 -3.41
CA TYR A 137 30.41 23.17 -2.28
C TYR A 137 30.15 21.77 -1.68
N LEU A 138 29.87 20.77 -2.51
CA LEU A 138 29.63 19.41 -2.06
C LEU A 138 30.85 18.80 -1.33
N ARG A 139 32.06 19.05 -1.80
CA ARG A 139 33.30 18.62 -1.10
C ARG A 139 33.44 19.25 0.27
N ASP A 140 33.18 20.53 0.40
CA ASP A 140 33.31 21.22 1.68
C ASP A 140 32.13 20.87 2.61
N PHE A 141 30.94 20.63 2.03
CA PHE A 141 29.81 20.18 2.79
C PHE A 141 29.99 18.73 3.32
N ASP A 142 30.60 17.83 2.53
CA ASP A 142 30.98 16.48 3.02
C ASP A 142 31.98 16.54 4.17
N LYS A 143 32.98 17.44 4.10
CA LYS A 143 33.94 17.67 5.20
C LYS A 143 33.20 18.12 6.46
N LEU A 144 32.22 19.02 6.32
CA LEU A 144 31.43 19.51 7.44
C LEU A 144 30.58 18.37 8.05
N LEU A 145 29.91 17.56 7.23
CA LEU A 145 29.14 16.41 7.70
C LEU A 145 30.01 15.41 8.48
N ARG A 146 31.23 15.11 7.95
CA ARG A 146 32.18 14.21 8.61
C ARG A 146 32.73 14.79 9.92
N LYS A 147 32.97 16.12 10.01
CA LYS A 147 33.36 16.80 11.24
C LYS A 147 32.40 16.54 12.39
N TYR A 148 31.09 16.49 12.07
CA TYR A 148 30.02 16.24 13.03
C TYR A 148 29.64 14.76 13.15
N ASN A 149 30.34 13.87 12.44
CA ASN A 149 30.07 12.42 12.41
C ASN A 149 28.63 12.06 11.96
N TYR A 150 28.04 12.87 11.09
CA TYR A 150 26.72 12.61 10.53
C TYR A 150 26.79 11.68 9.31
N ARG A 151 25.80 10.80 9.18
CA ARG A 151 25.50 10.09 7.93
C ARG A 151 24.48 10.90 7.14
N TRP A 152 24.53 10.77 5.83
CA TRP A 152 23.72 11.58 4.95
C TRP A 152 23.32 10.83 3.66
N THR A 153 22.25 11.30 3.05
CA THR A 153 21.82 10.96 1.70
C THR A 153 21.61 12.26 0.94
N ILE A 154 22.26 12.40 -0.22
CA ILE A 154 22.15 13.57 -1.09
C ILE A 154 21.55 13.15 -2.44
N PHE A 155 20.62 13.95 -2.91
CA PHE A 155 20.04 13.92 -4.23
C PHE A 155 19.61 15.36 -4.57
N GLY A 156 19.22 15.67 -5.81
CA GLY A 156 18.72 17.04 -6.06
C GLY A 156 18.80 17.48 -7.51
N HIS A 157 18.41 18.73 -7.70
CA HIS A 157 18.34 19.42 -8.97
C HIS A 157 19.71 20.03 -9.29
N PHE A 158 20.65 19.18 -9.72
CA PHE A 158 22.04 19.63 -9.94
C PHE A 158 22.16 20.67 -11.05
N GLY A 159 21.21 20.66 -12.01
CA GLY A 159 21.12 21.70 -13.03
C GLY A 159 20.88 23.11 -12.49
N ASP A 160 20.22 23.20 -11.35
CA ASP A 160 19.92 24.47 -10.65
C ASP A 160 20.82 24.67 -9.43
N GLY A 161 21.75 23.72 -9.17
CA GLY A 161 22.62 23.75 -8.01
C GLY A 161 21.91 23.49 -6.68
N CYS A 162 20.65 23.04 -6.71
CA CYS A 162 19.85 22.75 -5.53
C CYS A 162 20.11 21.31 -5.04
N VAL A 163 20.34 21.18 -3.73
CA VAL A 163 20.77 19.94 -3.09
C VAL A 163 19.82 19.56 -1.97
N HIS A 164 19.20 18.38 -2.11
CA HIS A 164 18.36 17.82 -1.06
C HIS A 164 19.16 16.84 -0.21
N CYS A 165 19.08 17.02 1.11
CA CYS A 165 19.78 16.19 2.08
C CYS A 165 18.83 15.55 3.08
N ARG A 166 19.23 14.36 3.54
CA ARG A 166 18.68 13.74 4.75
C ARG A 166 19.86 13.39 5.64
N ILE A 167 19.87 13.92 6.86
CA ILE A 167 21.02 13.88 7.78
C ILE A 167 20.61 13.26 9.11
N THR A 168 21.44 12.39 9.68
CA THR A 168 21.18 11.70 10.94
C THR A 168 21.45 12.60 12.15
N PHE A 169 20.59 13.59 12.38
CA PHE A 169 20.66 14.43 13.57
C PHE A 169 20.13 13.69 14.80
N ASP A 170 20.84 13.75 15.91
CA ASP A 170 20.25 13.41 17.22
C ASP A 170 19.50 14.63 17.76
N LEU A 171 18.17 14.64 17.55
CA LEU A 171 17.30 15.69 18.05
C LEU A 171 16.66 15.32 19.41
N ARG A 172 16.93 14.10 19.94
CA ARG A 172 16.31 13.59 21.16
C ARG A 172 17.08 13.91 22.43
N THR A 173 18.36 14.18 22.32
CA THR A 173 19.19 14.52 23.48
C THR A 173 19.54 16.00 23.48
N PRO A 174 19.65 16.64 24.67
CA PRO A 174 20.10 18.04 24.76
C PRO A 174 21.47 18.27 24.12
N GLU A 175 22.39 17.29 24.18
CA GLU A 175 23.70 17.36 23.56
C GLU A 175 23.62 17.29 22.03
N GLY A 176 22.79 16.36 21.52
CA GLY A 176 22.55 16.23 20.08
C GLY A 176 21.92 17.50 19.50
N VAL A 177 20.98 18.13 20.20
CA VAL A 177 20.40 19.41 19.80
C VAL A 177 21.43 20.55 19.78
N ARG A 178 22.34 20.62 20.75
CA ARG A 178 23.45 21.60 20.70
C ARG A 178 24.38 21.35 19.50
N THR A 179 24.69 20.09 19.24
CA THR A 179 25.52 19.68 18.08
C THR A 179 24.80 20.03 16.77
N TYR A 180 23.52 19.72 16.65
CA TYR A 180 22.66 20.11 15.54
C TYR A 180 22.68 21.62 15.29
N ARG A 181 22.51 22.45 16.34
CA ARG A 181 22.55 23.91 16.21
C ARG A 181 23.89 24.39 15.66
N SER A 182 25.00 23.92 16.24
CA SER A 182 26.34 24.28 15.76
C SER A 182 26.56 23.89 14.29
N PHE A 183 26.11 22.70 13.90
CA PHE A 183 26.17 22.27 12.49
C PHE A 183 25.34 23.19 11.59
N MET A 184 24.13 23.54 11.95
CA MET A 184 23.23 24.39 11.14
C MET A 184 23.83 25.78 10.92
N GLU A 185 24.44 26.33 11.95
CA GLU A 185 25.14 27.65 11.89
C GLU A 185 26.35 27.59 10.93
N GLU A 186 27.19 26.55 11.04
CA GLU A 186 28.35 26.37 10.13
C GLU A 186 27.90 26.04 8.69
N ALA A 187 26.83 25.29 8.51
CA ALA A 187 26.29 24.97 7.19
C ALA A 187 25.75 26.24 6.49
N ALA A 188 25.10 27.14 7.25
CA ALA A 188 24.67 28.43 6.74
C ALA A 188 25.84 29.30 6.33
N ASP A 189 26.88 29.39 7.18
CA ASP A 189 28.11 30.13 6.81
C ASP A 189 28.79 29.54 5.58
N LEU A 190 28.75 28.21 5.43
CA LEU A 190 29.33 27.53 4.26
C LEU A 190 28.56 27.91 2.98
N VAL A 191 27.25 27.76 2.94
CA VAL A 191 26.49 28.05 1.71
C VAL A 191 26.56 29.53 1.33
N VAL A 192 26.53 30.43 2.31
CA VAL A 192 26.68 31.89 2.07
C VAL A 192 28.05 32.22 1.51
N ARG A 193 29.16 31.59 1.97
CA ARG A 193 30.51 31.75 1.38
C ARG A 193 30.56 31.38 -0.10
N TYR A 194 29.72 30.43 -0.54
CA TYR A 194 29.58 30.06 -1.94
C TYR A 194 28.60 30.97 -2.72
N GLY A 195 28.12 32.05 -2.09
CA GLY A 195 27.11 32.95 -2.70
C GLY A 195 25.76 32.28 -2.88
N GLY A 196 25.49 31.22 -2.12
CA GLY A 196 24.29 30.41 -2.25
C GLY A 196 23.17 30.82 -1.32
N SER A 197 22.10 30.04 -1.36
CA SER A 197 20.87 30.21 -0.59
C SER A 197 20.72 29.10 0.45
N LEU A 198 20.18 29.45 1.62
CA LEU A 198 19.80 28.51 2.68
C LEU A 198 18.68 27.58 2.22
N SER A 199 17.81 28.06 1.32
CA SER A 199 16.72 27.29 0.71
C SER A 199 16.63 27.65 -0.77
N GLY A 200 16.68 26.63 -1.64
CA GLY A 200 16.58 26.80 -3.09
C GLY A 200 15.13 26.98 -3.55
N GLU A 201 14.22 26.12 -3.10
CA GLU A 201 12.84 26.07 -3.58
C GLU A 201 11.77 25.82 -2.48
N HIS A 202 12.13 25.19 -1.35
CA HIS A 202 11.16 24.78 -0.33
C HIS A 202 10.76 25.90 0.64
N GLY A 203 11.56 26.97 0.72
CA GLY A 203 11.44 28.06 1.67
C GLY A 203 12.10 27.75 3.03
N ASP A 204 12.52 28.80 3.73
CA ASP A 204 13.26 28.68 5.00
C ASP A 204 12.37 28.23 6.16
N GLY A 205 11.09 28.64 6.13
CA GLY A 205 10.08 28.26 7.09
C GLY A 205 10.48 28.54 8.53
N GLN A 206 10.31 27.52 9.37
CA GLN A 206 10.75 27.53 10.77
C GLN A 206 12.16 26.96 10.94
N ALA A 207 12.57 26.06 10.04
CA ALA A 207 13.76 25.25 10.22
C ALA A 207 15.07 26.03 9.96
N ARG A 208 15.03 27.09 9.15
CA ARG A 208 16.24 27.83 8.72
C ARG A 208 16.12 29.36 8.89
N ALA A 209 14.92 29.87 9.15
CA ALA A 209 14.68 31.32 9.13
C ALA A 209 15.47 32.09 10.21
N GLU A 210 15.83 31.51 11.34
CA GLU A 210 16.72 32.13 12.32
C GLU A 210 18.09 32.49 11.69
N LEU A 211 18.50 31.79 10.63
CA LEU A 211 19.78 31.97 9.97
C LEU A 211 19.73 32.98 8.79
N LEU A 212 18.55 33.49 8.43
CA LEU A 212 18.40 34.46 7.34
C LEU A 212 19.25 35.72 7.44
N PRO A 213 19.53 36.26 8.65
CA PRO A 213 20.46 37.39 8.77
C PRO A 213 21.88 37.11 8.25
N LYS A 214 22.34 35.82 8.27
CA LYS A 214 23.63 35.44 7.67
C LYS A 214 23.63 35.60 6.14
N MET A 215 22.48 35.38 5.50
CA MET A 215 22.32 35.43 4.05
C MET A 215 21.96 36.85 3.56
N PHE A 216 21.00 37.49 4.19
CA PHE A 216 20.42 38.76 3.73
C PHE A 216 20.95 39.99 4.50
N GLY A 217 21.61 39.80 5.65
CA GLY A 217 21.92 40.87 6.58
C GLY A 217 20.68 41.29 7.41
N THR A 218 20.96 42.02 8.47
CA THR A 218 19.94 42.47 9.43
C THR A 218 18.98 43.50 8.85
N GLU A 219 19.44 44.37 7.93
CA GLU A 219 18.62 45.40 7.32
C GLU A 219 17.50 44.84 6.43
N LEU A 220 17.82 43.85 5.57
CA LEU A 220 16.82 43.22 4.72
C LEU A 220 15.82 42.36 5.55
N VAL A 221 16.30 41.68 6.57
CA VAL A 221 15.40 40.93 7.46
C VAL A 221 14.44 41.87 8.20
N GLN A 222 14.92 43.06 8.60
CA GLN A 222 14.05 44.09 9.16
C GLN A 222 13.03 44.60 8.13
N ALA A 223 13.43 44.79 6.87
CA ALA A 223 12.51 45.16 5.81
C ALA A 223 11.43 44.06 5.58
N PHE A 224 11.76 42.77 5.66
CA PHE A 224 10.79 41.68 5.62
C PHE A 224 9.77 41.78 6.78
N ARG A 225 10.25 42.14 7.95
CA ARG A 225 9.39 42.36 9.12
C ARG A 225 8.43 43.51 8.93
N GLU A 226 8.91 44.62 8.45
CA GLU A 226 8.09 45.82 8.14
C GLU A 226 7.06 45.51 7.05
N PHE A 227 7.47 44.83 5.99
CA PHE A 227 6.57 44.39 4.92
C PHE A 227 5.45 43.48 5.45
N LYS A 228 5.79 42.49 6.29
CA LYS A 228 4.79 41.64 6.92
C LYS A 228 3.82 42.46 7.79
N SER A 229 4.32 43.41 8.54
CA SER A 229 3.50 44.24 9.45
C SER A 229 2.46 45.07 8.71
N ILE A 230 2.72 45.44 7.43
CA ILE A 230 1.74 46.18 6.58
C ILE A 230 0.52 45.27 6.28
N TRP A 231 0.76 43.98 5.98
CA TRP A 231 -0.28 43.06 5.56
C TRP A 231 -0.93 42.29 6.71
N ASP A 232 -0.15 41.99 7.74
CA ASP A 232 -0.55 41.21 8.91
C ASP A 232 -0.17 41.93 10.22
N PRO A 233 -0.77 43.12 10.49
CA PRO A 233 -0.40 43.94 11.65
C PRO A 233 -0.67 43.23 13.00
N GLN A 234 -1.51 42.20 13.01
CA GLN A 234 -1.82 41.44 14.22
C GLN A 234 -1.00 40.11 14.34
N TRP A 235 -0.09 39.85 13.37
CA TRP A 235 0.78 38.67 13.37
C TRP A 235 0.03 37.34 13.45
N LYS A 236 -1.12 37.22 12.80
CA LYS A 236 -1.95 36.01 12.80
C LYS A 236 -1.57 35.02 11.72
N MET A 237 -0.96 35.47 10.62
CA MET A 237 -0.61 34.60 9.49
C MET A 237 0.78 34.00 9.69
N ASN A 238 0.84 32.67 9.80
CA ASN A 238 2.08 31.91 9.93
C ASN A 238 3.08 32.49 10.96
N PRO A 239 2.70 32.69 12.21
CA PRO A 239 3.62 33.21 13.22
C PRO A 239 4.81 32.26 13.43
N GLY A 240 5.99 32.82 13.75
CA GLY A 240 7.20 32.03 13.99
C GLY A 240 7.84 31.43 12.73
N LYS A 241 7.47 31.88 11.53
CA LYS A 241 8.06 31.50 10.24
C LYS A 241 8.76 32.71 9.65
N VAL A 242 9.75 32.53 8.84
CA VAL A 242 10.54 33.53 8.10
C VAL A 242 10.88 34.81 8.89
N VAL A 243 9.87 35.54 9.35
CA VAL A 243 10.00 36.76 10.17
C VAL A 243 9.66 36.44 11.62
N ASP A 244 10.47 36.90 12.55
CA ASP A 244 10.43 36.53 13.97
C ASP A 244 10.31 35.02 14.19
N PRO A 245 11.19 34.21 13.56
CA PRO A 245 11.08 32.78 13.61
C PRO A 245 11.38 32.21 15.00
N TYR A 246 10.85 31.01 15.24
CA TYR A 246 11.37 30.21 16.34
C TYR A 246 12.86 29.94 16.14
N LYS A 247 13.57 29.72 17.24
CA LYS A 247 14.97 29.31 17.19
C LYS A 247 15.11 27.89 16.64
N LEU A 248 16.27 27.56 16.07
CA LEU A 248 16.57 26.25 15.48
C LEU A 248 16.32 25.08 16.44
N ASP A 249 16.51 25.30 17.73
CA ASP A 249 16.39 24.33 18.81
C ASP A 249 15.05 24.40 19.57
N GLN A 250 14.09 25.18 19.07
CA GLN A 250 12.74 25.30 19.61
C GLN A 250 11.72 24.55 18.79
N ASN A 251 10.66 24.08 19.43
CA ASN A 251 9.53 23.38 18.78
C ASN A 251 9.94 22.20 17.90
N LEU A 252 10.99 21.50 18.25
CA LEU A 252 11.40 20.28 17.57
C LEU A 252 10.34 19.20 17.78
N ARG A 253 9.84 18.61 16.69
CA ARG A 253 8.78 17.58 16.73
C ARG A 253 9.13 16.41 17.65
N ALA A 254 10.38 15.99 17.66
CA ALA A 254 10.89 14.90 18.47
C ALA A 254 12.12 15.40 19.26
N GLY A 255 11.97 16.58 19.94
CA GLY A 255 13.00 17.20 20.76
C GLY A 255 13.27 16.46 22.08
N PRO A 256 14.20 16.98 22.91
CA PRO A 256 14.56 16.35 24.18
C PRO A 256 13.39 16.18 25.16
N ASP A 257 12.37 17.03 25.04
CA ASP A 257 11.17 16.99 25.90
C ASP A 257 10.12 15.98 25.38
N TYR A 258 10.33 15.40 24.20
CA TYR A 258 9.42 14.41 23.62
C TYR A 258 9.58 13.05 24.31
N GLN A 259 8.63 12.71 25.14
CA GLN A 259 8.54 11.41 25.82
C GLN A 259 7.23 10.73 25.43
N PRO A 260 7.23 9.93 24.37
CA PRO A 260 6.01 9.24 23.94
C PRO A 260 5.55 8.26 25.00
N ARG A 261 4.24 8.05 25.07
CA ARG A 261 3.64 7.06 25.96
C ARG A 261 4.17 5.67 25.63
N THR A 262 4.60 4.95 26.67
CA THR A 262 4.90 3.53 26.54
C THR A 262 3.58 2.76 26.60
N VAL A 263 3.30 1.97 25.59
CA VAL A 263 2.07 1.19 25.46
C VAL A 263 2.38 -0.26 25.14
N GLU A 264 1.61 -1.17 25.70
CA GLU A 264 1.61 -2.56 25.29
C GLU A 264 0.73 -2.70 24.04
N THR A 265 1.16 -3.52 23.09
CA THR A 265 0.46 -3.72 21.82
C THR A 265 0.37 -5.20 21.47
N TYR A 266 -0.68 -5.56 20.73
CA TYR A 266 -0.85 -6.92 20.20
C TYR A 266 0.13 -7.19 19.06
N PHE A 267 0.26 -6.24 18.12
CA PHE A 267 1.27 -6.28 17.10
C PHE A 267 2.62 -5.83 17.65
N GLN A 268 3.69 -6.40 17.11
CA GLN A 268 5.03 -5.98 17.45
C GLN A 268 5.57 -5.03 16.37
N PHE A 269 6.26 -3.98 16.82
CA PHE A 269 6.86 -2.95 15.96
C PHE A 269 8.37 -2.87 16.21
N PRO A 270 9.14 -3.93 15.87
CA PRO A 270 10.55 -4.03 16.27
C PRO A 270 11.45 -3.03 15.53
N GLU A 271 11.09 -2.63 14.33
CA GLU A 271 11.90 -1.74 13.49
C GLU A 271 12.02 -0.32 14.07
N ASP A 272 10.99 0.15 14.77
CA ASP A 272 10.89 1.51 15.31
C ASP A 272 10.79 1.53 16.85
N LYS A 273 11.19 0.44 17.50
CA LYS A 273 11.22 0.33 18.99
C LYS A 273 9.83 0.50 19.63
N GLY A 274 8.76 0.10 18.96
CA GLY A 274 7.39 0.13 19.47
C GLY A 274 6.44 0.99 18.64
N PHE A 275 5.17 1.00 19.05
CA PHE A 275 4.08 1.66 18.32
C PHE A 275 4.30 3.17 18.17
N ALA A 276 4.79 3.85 19.20
CA ALA A 276 5.08 5.28 19.15
C ALA A 276 6.09 5.61 18.06
N GLY A 277 7.22 4.89 18.00
CA GLY A 277 8.23 5.09 16.96
C GLY A 277 7.72 4.77 15.55
N ASP A 278 6.82 3.78 15.44
CA ASP A 278 6.22 3.43 14.14
C ASP A 278 5.25 4.52 13.65
N THR A 279 4.49 5.18 14.54
CA THR A 279 3.65 6.33 14.19
C THR A 279 4.45 7.56 13.74
N GLU A 280 5.71 7.69 14.19
CA GLU A 280 6.63 8.77 13.77
C GLU A 280 7.16 8.61 12.35
N ARG A 281 6.94 7.46 11.68
CA ARG A 281 7.42 7.22 10.31
C ARG A 281 6.98 8.31 9.34
N CYS A 282 5.77 8.83 9.54
CA CYS A 282 5.24 9.87 8.66
C CYS A 282 5.88 11.22 8.98
N PHE A 283 6.67 11.73 8.05
CA PHE A 283 7.22 13.10 8.09
C PHE A 283 6.62 14.03 7.02
N GLY A 284 5.43 13.71 6.50
CA GLY A 284 4.64 14.63 5.72
C GLY A 284 4.86 14.64 4.22
N VAL A 285 5.53 13.63 3.61
CA VAL A 285 5.77 13.57 2.14
C VAL A 285 4.52 13.83 1.31
N GLY A 286 3.35 13.35 1.76
CA GLY A 286 2.09 13.69 1.13
C GLY A 286 1.67 12.84 -0.07
N LYS A 287 2.41 11.78 -0.46
CA LYS A 287 2.00 10.87 -1.55
C LYS A 287 0.58 10.30 -1.34
N CYS A 288 0.15 10.13 -0.09
CA CYS A 288 -1.21 9.70 0.26
C CYS A 288 -2.32 10.70 -0.11
N ARG A 289 -1.97 11.88 -0.60
CA ARG A 289 -2.91 12.89 -1.10
C ARG A 289 -2.96 12.97 -2.63
N ALA A 290 -2.24 12.11 -3.32
CA ALA A 290 -2.33 12.00 -4.78
C ALA A 290 -3.77 11.66 -5.19
N LEU A 291 -4.24 12.30 -6.26
CA LEU A 291 -5.60 12.15 -6.75
C LEU A 291 -5.71 11.11 -7.86
N GLU A 292 -4.58 10.83 -8.49
CA GLU A 292 -4.44 9.90 -9.60
C GLU A 292 -3.74 8.64 -9.12
N SER A 293 -3.94 7.54 -9.82
CA SER A 293 -3.30 6.22 -9.67
C SER A 293 -3.03 5.69 -8.24
N ASP A 294 -2.39 4.54 -8.13
CA ASP A 294 -1.99 3.83 -6.91
C ASP A 294 -3.13 3.31 -6.00
N THR A 295 -2.77 2.45 -5.06
CA THR A 295 -3.74 1.86 -4.12
C THR A 295 -3.96 2.76 -2.90
N MET A 296 -2.95 3.56 -2.52
CA MET A 296 -2.92 4.30 -1.25
C MET A 296 -4.01 5.36 -1.13
N CYS A 297 -4.61 5.40 0.06
CA CYS A 297 -5.61 6.37 0.52
C CYS A 297 -6.84 6.57 -0.37
N PRO A 298 -7.59 5.50 -0.66
CA PRO A 298 -8.85 5.63 -1.39
C PRO A 298 -9.87 6.50 -0.64
N SER A 299 -9.86 6.50 0.69
CA SER A 299 -10.74 7.36 1.50
C SER A 299 -10.45 8.85 1.32
N PHE A 300 -9.17 9.26 1.26
CA PHE A 300 -8.83 10.65 0.95
C PHE A 300 -9.31 11.04 -0.45
N ARG A 301 -9.12 10.19 -1.45
CA ARG A 301 -9.62 10.45 -2.81
C ARG A 301 -11.13 10.64 -2.87
N ALA A 302 -11.87 9.88 -2.05
CA ALA A 302 -13.32 9.95 -1.99
C ALA A 302 -13.84 11.18 -1.23
N THR A 303 -13.14 11.66 -0.19
CA THR A 303 -13.64 12.70 0.72
C THR A 303 -12.91 14.03 0.58
N ARG A 304 -11.66 14.04 0.13
CA ARG A 304 -10.74 15.19 0.08
C ARG A 304 -10.40 15.78 1.46
N GLU A 305 -10.72 15.08 2.53
CA GLU A 305 -10.46 15.49 3.89
C GLU A 305 -9.11 14.97 4.37
N GLU A 306 -8.28 15.85 4.94
CA GLU A 306 -6.93 15.50 5.44
C GLU A 306 -6.97 14.37 6.49
N MET A 307 -7.95 14.40 7.37
CA MET A 307 -8.11 13.38 8.41
C MET A 307 -8.28 11.96 7.85
N HIS A 308 -8.69 11.82 6.59
CA HIS A 308 -8.86 10.54 5.91
C HIS A 308 -7.64 10.13 5.07
N SER A 309 -6.56 10.92 5.09
CA SER A 309 -5.28 10.54 4.50
C SER A 309 -4.42 9.69 5.46
N THR A 310 -3.46 8.92 4.95
CA THR A 310 -2.47 8.24 5.79
C THR A 310 -1.69 9.25 6.64
N ARG A 311 -1.35 10.41 6.06
CA ARG A 311 -0.64 11.49 6.76
C ARG A 311 -1.44 12.03 7.92
N GLY A 312 -2.71 12.39 7.71
CA GLY A 312 -3.58 12.91 8.76
C GLY A 312 -3.77 11.93 9.91
N ARG A 313 -4.03 10.66 9.58
CA ARG A 313 -4.17 9.58 10.58
C ARG A 313 -2.88 9.36 11.36
N ALA A 314 -1.73 9.30 10.69
CA ALA A 314 -0.44 9.13 11.35
C ALA A 314 -0.11 10.32 12.27
N HIS A 315 -0.49 11.53 11.88
CA HIS A 315 -0.31 12.71 12.72
C HIS A 315 -1.17 12.63 13.98
N LEU A 316 -2.45 12.29 13.87
CA LEU A 316 -3.32 12.12 15.04
C LEU A 316 -2.81 11.02 16.00
N LEU A 317 -2.34 9.90 15.46
CA LEU A 317 -1.74 8.84 16.26
C LEU A 317 -0.43 9.30 16.94
N PHE A 318 0.38 10.09 16.25
CA PHE A 318 1.56 10.69 16.84
C PHE A 318 1.20 11.63 18.02
N GLU A 319 0.21 12.52 17.82
CA GLU A 319 -0.26 13.42 18.89
C GLU A 319 -0.90 12.64 20.06
N MET A 320 -1.57 11.54 19.78
CA MET A 320 -2.07 10.62 20.80
C MET A 320 -0.94 10.00 21.63
N MET A 321 0.16 9.60 20.97
CA MET A 321 1.33 9.02 21.66
C MET A 321 2.11 10.09 22.40
N ARG A 322 2.14 11.32 21.92
CA ARG A 322 2.72 12.48 22.60
C ARG A 322 1.92 12.86 23.83
N GLY A 323 0.61 12.90 23.72
CA GLY A 323 -0.29 13.13 24.86
C GLY A 323 -0.53 14.58 25.26
N ASP A 324 0.03 15.56 24.52
CA ASP A 324 -0.13 16.98 24.82
C ASP A 324 -1.47 17.51 24.29
N VAL A 325 -1.79 17.24 23.04
CA VAL A 325 -3.02 17.68 22.36
C VAL A 325 -4.13 16.63 22.52
N ILE A 326 -3.79 15.36 22.35
CA ILE A 326 -4.70 14.22 22.49
C ILE A 326 -4.39 13.50 23.81
N ALA A 327 -5.08 13.90 24.88
CA ALA A 327 -4.84 13.40 26.22
C ALA A 327 -5.47 12.02 26.50
N ASP A 328 -6.59 11.69 25.87
CA ASP A 328 -7.40 10.49 26.17
C ASP A 328 -6.79 9.18 25.64
N GLY A 329 -5.69 9.25 24.86
CA GLY A 329 -4.95 8.10 24.37
C GLY A 329 -5.85 7.15 23.56
N TRP A 330 -5.86 5.86 23.91
CA TRP A 330 -6.68 4.84 23.22
C TRP A 330 -8.20 5.08 23.29
N ARG A 331 -8.68 6.05 24.07
CA ARG A 331 -10.11 6.36 24.25
C ARG A 331 -10.58 7.55 23.43
N ASP A 332 -9.69 8.18 22.68
CA ASP A 332 -9.97 9.39 21.92
C ASP A 332 -10.90 9.14 20.72
N GLU A 333 -11.98 9.93 20.66
CA GLU A 333 -13.01 9.80 19.62
C GLU A 333 -12.54 10.39 18.28
N HIS A 334 -11.70 11.43 18.27
CA HIS A 334 -11.22 12.04 17.01
C HIS A 334 -10.25 11.12 16.29
N VAL A 335 -9.38 10.41 17.04
CA VAL A 335 -8.52 9.38 16.47
C VAL A 335 -9.36 8.25 15.89
N LYS A 336 -10.39 7.79 16.63
CA LYS A 336 -11.33 6.77 16.14
C LYS A 336 -12.02 7.21 14.85
N GLU A 337 -12.56 8.42 14.81
CA GLU A 337 -13.27 8.98 13.66
C GLU A 337 -12.35 9.06 12.42
N SER A 338 -11.11 9.51 12.60
CA SER A 338 -10.14 9.56 11.51
C SER A 338 -9.83 8.18 10.91
N LEU A 339 -9.81 7.13 11.76
CA LEU A 339 -9.53 5.76 11.37
C LEU A 339 -10.75 5.04 10.79
N ASP A 340 -11.97 5.53 11.04
CA ASP A 340 -13.22 4.87 10.66
C ASP A 340 -13.29 4.60 9.16
N LEU A 341 -13.02 5.60 8.32
CA LEU A 341 -12.98 5.44 6.86
C LEU A 341 -11.69 4.84 6.30
N CYS A 342 -10.79 4.31 7.14
CA CYS A 342 -9.65 3.57 6.62
C CYS A 342 -10.09 2.19 6.11
N LEU A 343 -9.93 1.97 4.80
CA LEU A 343 -10.34 0.72 4.12
C LEU A 343 -9.42 -0.48 4.43
N ALA A 344 -8.41 -0.31 5.27
CA ALA A 344 -7.43 -1.35 5.62
C ALA A 344 -6.82 -2.07 4.39
N CYS A 345 -6.72 -1.37 3.25
CA CYS A 345 -6.28 -1.92 1.96
C CYS A 345 -4.77 -2.20 1.87
N LYS A 346 -4.00 -1.82 2.88
CA LYS A 346 -2.52 -1.91 2.95
C LYS A 346 -1.75 -1.18 1.85
N GLY A 347 -2.39 -0.43 0.97
CA GLY A 347 -1.71 0.34 -0.05
C GLY A 347 -0.66 1.31 0.50
N CYS A 348 -0.86 1.86 1.70
CA CYS A 348 0.15 2.71 2.34
C CYS A 348 1.44 1.94 2.71
N LYS A 349 1.38 0.63 2.96
CA LYS A 349 2.58 -0.17 3.26
C LYS A 349 3.51 -0.30 2.05
N SER A 350 2.94 -0.40 0.83
CA SER A 350 3.71 -0.47 -0.43
C SER A 350 4.02 0.89 -1.02
N ASP A 351 3.00 1.76 -1.14
CA ASP A 351 3.08 2.97 -1.96
C ASP A 351 3.65 4.15 -1.17
N CYS A 352 3.54 4.14 0.18
CA CYS A 352 4.14 5.19 1.00
C CYS A 352 5.67 5.05 1.01
N PRO A 353 6.41 6.12 0.71
CA PRO A 353 7.88 6.09 0.70
C PRO A 353 8.50 5.63 2.02
N VAL A 354 7.80 5.83 3.13
CA VAL A 354 8.24 5.43 4.48
C VAL A 354 7.45 4.25 5.05
N SER A 355 6.65 3.58 4.22
CA SER A 355 5.96 2.32 4.54
C SER A 355 5.10 2.36 5.81
N VAL A 356 4.30 3.41 5.98
CA VAL A 356 3.30 3.48 7.07
C VAL A 356 2.27 2.37 6.91
N ASP A 357 2.03 1.54 7.93
CA ASP A 357 1.01 0.50 7.89
C ASP A 357 -0.25 0.89 8.67
N MET A 358 -1.05 1.78 8.08
CA MET A 358 -2.26 2.30 8.71
C MET A 358 -3.32 1.23 9.00
N ALA A 359 -3.35 0.14 8.24
CA ALA A 359 -4.25 -0.97 8.49
C ALA A 359 -3.96 -1.65 9.85
N THR A 360 -2.67 -1.88 10.12
CA THR A 360 -2.21 -2.43 11.40
C THR A 360 -2.46 -1.44 12.56
N TYR A 361 -2.20 -0.14 12.35
CA TYR A 361 -2.46 0.88 13.37
C TYR A 361 -3.96 1.00 13.71
N LYS A 362 -4.84 0.94 12.71
CA LYS A 362 -6.29 0.92 12.91
C LYS A 362 -6.72 -0.28 13.76
N ALA A 363 -6.24 -1.47 13.40
CA ALA A 363 -6.58 -2.69 14.12
C ALA A 363 -6.10 -2.64 15.58
N GLU A 364 -4.89 -2.15 15.82
CA GLU A 364 -4.32 -1.96 17.16
C GLU A 364 -5.13 -0.95 17.96
N PHE A 365 -5.37 0.25 17.41
CA PHE A 365 -6.15 1.27 18.07
C PHE A 365 -7.55 0.78 18.46
N LEU A 366 -8.27 0.14 17.54
CA LEU A 366 -9.63 -0.36 17.80
C LEU A 366 -9.64 -1.48 18.85
N ALA A 367 -8.57 -2.29 18.94
CA ALA A 367 -8.48 -3.32 19.97
C ALA A 367 -8.49 -2.68 21.37
N HIS A 368 -7.68 -1.67 21.58
CA HIS A 368 -7.61 -0.93 22.85
C HIS A 368 -8.82 -0.01 23.09
N TYR A 369 -9.30 0.67 22.04
CA TYR A 369 -10.47 1.54 22.15
C TYR A 369 -11.71 0.78 22.67
N TYR A 370 -11.92 -0.44 22.21
CA TYR A 370 -13.03 -1.28 22.61
C TYR A 370 -12.76 -2.22 23.78
N GLU A 371 -11.61 -2.13 24.42
CA GLU A 371 -11.33 -2.88 25.62
C GLU A 371 -12.30 -2.49 26.76
N GLY A 372 -13.07 -3.46 27.25
CA GLY A 372 -14.14 -3.23 28.23
C GLY A 372 -15.35 -2.48 27.70
N ARG A 373 -15.48 -2.25 26.39
CA ARG A 373 -16.62 -1.59 25.73
C ARG A 373 -17.32 -2.54 24.75
N ILE A 374 -18.61 -2.34 24.56
CA ILE A 374 -19.38 -3.05 23.52
C ILE A 374 -19.02 -2.47 22.15
N ARG A 375 -18.70 -3.34 21.20
CA ARG A 375 -18.44 -2.96 19.81
C ARG A 375 -19.76 -2.68 19.07
N PRO A 376 -19.72 -1.93 17.97
CA PRO A 376 -20.91 -1.73 17.15
C PRO A 376 -21.41 -3.07 16.58
N ARG A 377 -22.71 -3.16 16.31
CA ARG A 377 -23.40 -4.40 15.90
C ARG A 377 -22.79 -5.05 14.66
N GLN A 378 -22.30 -4.24 13.70
CA GLN A 378 -21.61 -4.74 12.51
C GLN A 378 -20.32 -5.51 12.84
N ALA A 379 -19.64 -5.18 13.94
CA ALA A 379 -18.49 -5.93 14.38
C ALA A 379 -18.82 -7.39 14.73
N TYR A 380 -20.00 -7.63 15.32
CA TYR A 380 -20.44 -8.98 15.62
C TYR A 380 -21.07 -9.68 14.40
N ALA A 381 -21.79 -8.95 13.56
CA ALA A 381 -22.38 -9.49 12.35
C ALA A 381 -21.34 -9.86 11.30
N MET A 382 -20.44 -8.93 10.97
CA MET A 382 -19.47 -9.08 9.90
C MET A 382 -18.12 -9.62 10.39
N GLY A 383 -17.65 -9.20 11.57
CA GLY A 383 -16.42 -9.71 12.18
C GLY A 383 -16.46 -11.21 12.44
N LEU A 384 -17.63 -11.74 12.83
CA LEU A 384 -17.86 -13.17 13.10
C LEU A 384 -18.47 -13.92 11.92
N ILE A 385 -18.35 -13.42 10.69
CA ILE A 385 -18.98 -14.00 9.50
C ILE A 385 -18.65 -15.49 9.29
N ALA A 386 -17.45 -15.93 9.66
CA ALA A 386 -17.05 -17.34 9.59
C ALA A 386 -17.96 -18.24 10.46
N ASN A 387 -18.30 -17.77 11.66
CA ASN A 387 -19.19 -18.50 12.56
C ASN A 387 -20.64 -18.52 12.03
N TRP A 388 -21.12 -17.36 11.55
CA TRP A 388 -22.45 -17.26 10.97
C TRP A 388 -22.60 -18.10 9.70
N ALA A 389 -21.60 -18.05 8.81
CA ALA A 389 -21.59 -18.85 7.59
C ALA A 389 -21.58 -20.35 7.89
N ARG A 390 -20.83 -20.78 8.90
CA ARG A 390 -20.83 -22.17 9.37
C ARG A 390 -22.20 -22.61 9.88
N ILE A 391 -22.89 -21.79 10.66
CA ILE A 391 -24.25 -22.09 11.14
C ILE A 391 -25.23 -22.12 9.97
N ALA A 392 -25.21 -21.11 9.10
CA ALA A 392 -26.08 -20.99 7.95
C ALA A 392 -25.94 -22.13 6.95
N SER A 393 -24.73 -22.70 6.82
CA SER A 393 -24.47 -23.82 5.89
C SER A 393 -25.22 -25.11 6.23
N HIS A 394 -25.70 -25.25 7.45
CA HIS A 394 -26.55 -26.41 7.83
C HIS A 394 -28.00 -26.25 7.35
N VAL A 395 -28.46 -25.02 7.16
CA VAL A 395 -29.82 -24.67 6.72
C VAL A 395 -29.79 -23.53 5.66
N PRO A 396 -29.07 -23.68 4.56
CA PRO A 396 -28.78 -22.57 3.64
C PRO A 396 -30.05 -21.98 3.00
N MET A 397 -31.05 -22.78 2.72
CA MET A 397 -32.34 -22.30 2.16
C MET A 397 -33.06 -21.36 3.12
N LEU A 398 -33.12 -21.72 4.41
CA LEU A 398 -33.73 -20.88 5.45
C LEU A 398 -32.93 -19.61 5.69
N ALA A 399 -31.60 -19.72 5.76
CA ALA A 399 -30.72 -18.57 5.91
C ALA A 399 -30.89 -17.58 4.75
N ASN A 400 -30.88 -18.06 3.51
CA ASN A 400 -31.12 -17.25 2.32
C ASN A 400 -32.54 -16.63 2.32
N PHE A 401 -33.53 -17.35 2.74
CA PHE A 401 -34.89 -16.80 2.88
C PHE A 401 -34.92 -15.64 3.88
N LEU A 402 -34.36 -15.82 5.07
CA LEU A 402 -34.34 -14.80 6.12
C LEU A 402 -33.52 -13.56 5.75
N THR A 403 -32.45 -13.71 4.93
CA THR A 403 -31.58 -12.60 4.53
C THR A 403 -32.07 -11.87 3.28
N HIS A 404 -32.97 -12.48 2.46
CA HIS A 404 -33.36 -11.88 1.18
C HIS A 404 -34.87 -11.62 1.04
N ALA A 405 -35.73 -12.23 1.88
CA ALA A 405 -37.17 -11.92 1.84
C ALA A 405 -37.42 -10.45 2.19
N PRO A 406 -38.28 -9.70 1.47
CA PRO A 406 -38.38 -8.25 1.52
C PRO A 406 -38.47 -7.65 2.93
N VAL A 407 -39.24 -8.25 3.82
CA VAL A 407 -39.40 -7.79 5.22
C VAL A 407 -38.26 -8.29 6.09
N PHE A 408 -37.98 -9.60 6.04
CA PHE A 408 -36.93 -10.23 6.87
C PHE A 408 -35.55 -9.77 6.50
N GLY A 409 -35.24 -9.61 5.21
CA GLY A 409 -33.95 -9.14 4.74
C GLY A 409 -33.68 -7.70 5.17
N ARG A 410 -34.67 -6.80 5.11
CA ARG A 410 -34.53 -5.44 5.64
C ARG A 410 -34.29 -5.45 7.15
N ALA A 411 -35.00 -6.25 7.90
CA ALA A 411 -34.82 -6.39 9.35
C ALA A 411 -33.44 -6.98 9.68
N ALA A 412 -32.98 -7.99 8.94
CA ALA A 412 -31.67 -8.60 9.10
C ALA A 412 -30.52 -7.58 8.82
N LYS A 413 -30.60 -6.82 7.72
CA LYS A 413 -29.64 -5.75 7.40
C LYS A 413 -29.62 -4.69 8.50
N LEU A 414 -30.77 -4.23 8.97
CA LEU A 414 -30.88 -3.26 10.06
C LEU A 414 -30.24 -3.78 11.34
N ALA A 415 -30.55 -5.02 11.74
CA ALA A 415 -29.98 -5.65 12.94
C ALA A 415 -28.47 -5.81 12.84
N ALA A 416 -27.96 -6.15 11.65
CA ALA A 416 -26.53 -6.33 11.38
C ALA A 416 -25.76 -5.01 11.15
N GLY A 417 -26.44 -3.85 11.02
CA GLY A 417 -25.82 -2.57 10.67
C GLY A 417 -25.37 -2.47 9.21
N ILE A 418 -26.02 -3.26 8.32
CA ILE A 418 -25.75 -3.29 6.88
C ILE A 418 -26.61 -2.24 6.17
N SER A 419 -26.05 -1.58 5.16
CA SER A 419 -26.79 -0.66 4.29
C SER A 419 -27.94 -1.34 3.57
N GLN A 420 -29.06 -0.65 3.42
CA GLN A 420 -30.21 -1.19 2.70
C GLN A 420 -29.96 -1.32 1.19
N GLU A 421 -29.03 -0.56 0.65
CA GLU A 421 -28.58 -0.58 -0.75
C GLU A 421 -27.68 -1.78 -1.08
N ARG A 422 -27.20 -2.50 -0.06
CA ARG A 422 -26.37 -3.70 -0.23
C ARG A 422 -27.19 -4.97 -0.16
N GLU A 423 -26.85 -5.93 -1.01
CA GLU A 423 -27.39 -7.28 -0.92
C GLU A 423 -26.45 -8.18 -0.11
N ILE A 424 -27.00 -8.95 0.82
CA ILE A 424 -26.24 -9.98 1.54
C ILE A 424 -25.95 -11.11 0.55
N PRO A 425 -24.70 -11.58 0.42
CA PRO A 425 -24.40 -12.70 -0.48
C PRO A 425 -25.16 -13.96 -0.12
N PHE A 426 -25.56 -14.75 -1.14
CA PHE A 426 -26.27 -16.00 -0.94
C PHE A 426 -25.34 -17.08 -0.38
N PHE A 427 -25.79 -17.79 0.65
CA PHE A 427 -25.11 -19.01 1.10
C PHE A 427 -25.29 -20.12 0.07
N ALA A 428 -24.20 -20.80 -0.26
CA ALA A 428 -24.21 -21.93 -1.18
C ALA A 428 -25.05 -23.10 -0.60
N ARG A 429 -25.70 -23.84 -1.48
CA ARG A 429 -26.50 -25.04 -1.07
C ARG A 429 -25.59 -26.18 -0.57
N GLN A 430 -24.41 -26.32 -1.16
CA GLN A 430 -23.37 -27.24 -0.79
C GLN A 430 -22.09 -26.46 -0.55
N THR A 431 -21.36 -26.73 0.52
CA THR A 431 -20.07 -26.08 0.78
C THR A 431 -19.00 -26.69 -0.11
N PHE A 432 -17.92 -25.93 -0.39
CA PHE A 432 -16.76 -26.47 -1.09
C PHE A 432 -16.21 -27.72 -0.36
N ARG A 433 -16.15 -27.67 0.96
CA ARG A 433 -15.67 -28.80 1.77
C ARG A 433 -16.50 -30.06 1.59
N ASP A 434 -17.84 -29.94 1.58
CA ASP A 434 -18.73 -31.09 1.36
C ASP A 434 -18.53 -31.66 -0.05
N TRP A 435 -18.42 -30.79 -1.06
CA TRP A 435 -18.09 -31.20 -2.42
C TRP A 435 -16.73 -31.92 -2.48
N PHE A 436 -15.69 -31.32 -1.85
CA PHE A 436 -14.33 -31.88 -1.86
C PHE A 436 -14.26 -33.26 -1.25
N THR A 437 -14.96 -33.51 -0.14
CA THR A 437 -14.95 -34.81 0.56
C THR A 437 -15.76 -35.89 -0.17
N GLN A 438 -16.73 -35.51 -1.00
CA GLN A 438 -17.59 -36.44 -1.76
C GLN A 438 -17.03 -36.79 -3.14
N ARG A 439 -16.10 -35.97 -3.68
CA ARG A 439 -15.53 -36.18 -5.00
C ARG A 439 -14.50 -37.32 -5.02
N LYS A 440 -14.29 -37.88 -6.20
CA LYS A 440 -13.09 -38.71 -6.46
C LYS A 440 -11.96 -37.81 -7.00
N PRO A 441 -10.75 -37.85 -6.43
CA PRO A 441 -9.61 -37.12 -7.02
C PRO A 441 -9.37 -37.57 -8.45
N LYS A 442 -9.12 -36.61 -9.36
CA LYS A 442 -8.72 -36.90 -10.74
C LYS A 442 -7.26 -37.27 -10.84
N PHE A 443 -6.45 -36.80 -9.87
CA PHE A 443 -5.01 -37.04 -9.82
C PHE A 443 -4.55 -37.34 -8.38
N THR A 444 -3.66 -38.33 -8.25
CA THR A 444 -3.01 -38.72 -6.98
C THR A 444 -1.55 -39.09 -7.22
N GLY A 445 -0.70 -38.94 -6.19
CA GLY A 445 0.71 -39.32 -6.24
C GLY A 445 1.67 -38.25 -6.77
N GLY A 446 1.18 -37.02 -6.97
CA GLY A 446 2.00 -35.84 -7.26
C GLY A 446 2.49 -35.10 -6.03
N PRO A 447 3.16 -33.95 -6.19
CA PRO A 447 3.50 -33.07 -5.09
C PRO A 447 2.23 -32.63 -4.34
N ARG A 448 2.24 -32.79 -3.01
CA ARG A 448 1.09 -32.42 -2.17
C ARG A 448 1.00 -30.91 -2.03
N VAL A 449 -0.20 -30.38 -2.15
CA VAL A 449 -0.53 -28.97 -1.94
C VAL A 449 -1.75 -28.86 -1.03
N LEU A 450 -1.68 -27.98 -0.03
CA LEU A 450 -2.79 -27.66 0.84
C LEU A 450 -3.55 -26.46 0.27
N LEU A 451 -4.72 -26.70 -0.32
CA LEU A 451 -5.63 -25.63 -0.74
C LEU A 451 -6.36 -25.10 0.50
N TRP A 452 -6.28 -23.79 0.72
CA TRP A 452 -6.93 -23.12 1.85
C TRP A 452 -8.40 -22.77 1.52
N PRO A 453 -9.38 -23.45 2.10
CA PRO A 453 -10.80 -23.16 1.85
C PRO A 453 -11.22 -21.98 2.74
N ASP A 454 -11.00 -20.75 2.27
CA ASP A 454 -11.42 -19.56 2.99
C ASP A 454 -12.95 -19.51 3.15
N THR A 455 -13.41 -18.69 4.09
CA THR A 455 -14.83 -18.58 4.44
C THR A 455 -15.73 -18.28 3.22
N PHE A 456 -15.25 -17.40 2.32
CA PHE A 456 -16.08 -16.95 1.21
C PHE A 456 -16.15 -17.98 0.08
N ASN A 457 -15.03 -18.58 -0.28
CA ASN A 457 -14.98 -19.62 -1.29
C ASN A 457 -15.50 -20.98 -0.77
N ASN A 458 -15.60 -21.17 0.56
CA ASN A 458 -16.23 -22.37 1.11
C ASN A 458 -17.75 -22.27 1.19
N TYR A 459 -18.31 -21.12 1.61
CA TYR A 459 -19.72 -21.01 1.98
C TYR A 459 -20.58 -20.19 1.01
N PHE A 460 -19.96 -19.36 0.16
CA PHE A 460 -20.70 -18.46 -0.74
C PHE A 460 -20.41 -18.72 -2.22
N LEU A 461 -19.15 -18.95 -2.60
CA LEU A 461 -18.72 -19.16 -3.98
C LEU A 461 -17.87 -20.45 -4.13
N PRO A 462 -18.41 -21.64 -3.80
CA PRO A 462 -17.66 -22.90 -3.83
C PRO A 462 -17.06 -23.21 -5.20
N GLN A 463 -17.72 -22.82 -6.30
CA GLN A 463 -17.25 -23.03 -7.66
C GLN A 463 -15.86 -22.44 -7.94
N THR A 464 -15.47 -21.40 -7.24
CA THR A 464 -14.11 -20.82 -7.34
C THR A 464 -13.06 -21.80 -6.83
N ALA A 465 -13.31 -22.44 -5.68
CA ALA A 465 -12.40 -23.41 -5.10
C ALA A 465 -12.46 -24.76 -5.83
N GLU A 466 -13.60 -25.16 -6.35
CA GLU A 466 -13.77 -26.33 -7.21
C GLU A 466 -12.91 -26.20 -8.48
N ALA A 467 -13.00 -25.06 -9.17
CA ALA A 467 -12.17 -24.73 -10.33
C ALA A 467 -10.66 -24.73 -9.98
N ALA A 468 -10.28 -24.23 -8.81
CA ALA A 468 -8.90 -24.25 -8.37
C ALA A 468 -8.37 -25.67 -8.15
N VAL A 469 -9.19 -26.57 -7.62
CA VAL A 469 -8.84 -27.99 -7.49
C VAL A 469 -8.60 -28.62 -8.85
N GLU A 470 -9.49 -28.40 -9.82
CA GLU A 470 -9.36 -28.97 -11.17
C GLU A 470 -8.07 -28.49 -11.86
N VAL A 471 -7.73 -27.21 -11.74
CA VAL A 471 -6.50 -26.66 -12.31
C VAL A 471 -5.25 -27.19 -11.60
N LEU A 472 -5.28 -27.33 -10.27
CA LEU A 472 -4.15 -27.89 -9.52
C LEU A 472 -3.93 -29.37 -9.84
N GLU A 473 -5.00 -30.14 -10.05
CA GLU A 473 -4.89 -31.54 -10.49
C GLU A 473 -4.40 -31.66 -11.93
N ASP A 474 -4.83 -30.78 -12.84
CA ASP A 474 -4.29 -30.67 -14.21
C ASP A 474 -2.79 -30.29 -14.19
N ALA A 475 -2.39 -29.48 -13.22
CA ALA A 475 -0.98 -29.17 -12.97
C ALA A 475 -0.17 -30.32 -12.34
N GLY A 476 -0.79 -31.48 -12.12
CA GLY A 476 -0.14 -32.66 -11.54
C GLY A 476 0.06 -32.62 -10.02
N CYS A 477 -0.74 -31.84 -9.30
CA CYS A 477 -0.68 -31.75 -7.86
C CYS A 477 -1.68 -32.68 -7.15
N GLU A 478 -1.30 -33.27 -6.05
CA GLU A 478 -2.20 -33.92 -5.10
C GLU A 478 -2.79 -32.86 -4.16
N VAL A 479 -4.06 -32.50 -4.38
CA VAL A 479 -4.73 -31.44 -3.62
C VAL A 479 -5.30 -31.99 -2.31
N THR A 480 -4.95 -31.35 -1.21
CA THR A 480 -5.50 -31.61 0.13
C THR A 480 -6.12 -30.35 0.71
N ILE A 481 -6.98 -30.50 1.71
CA ILE A 481 -7.54 -29.40 2.51
C ILE A 481 -7.33 -29.69 4.00
N PRO A 482 -7.32 -28.66 4.89
CA PRO A 482 -7.20 -28.89 6.32
C PRO A 482 -8.34 -29.80 6.85
N ASP A 483 -8.06 -30.66 7.83
CA ASP A 483 -9.08 -31.57 8.42
C ASP A 483 -10.21 -30.79 9.12
N ARG A 484 -9.92 -29.60 9.61
CA ARG A 484 -10.90 -28.72 10.28
C ARG A 484 -11.16 -27.47 9.46
N VAL A 485 -12.32 -26.86 9.71
CA VAL A 485 -12.64 -25.55 9.15
C VAL A 485 -11.95 -24.48 9.97
N PHE A 486 -11.11 -23.69 9.30
CA PHE A 486 -10.42 -22.53 9.86
C PHE A 486 -10.81 -21.27 9.13
N CYS A 487 -10.67 -20.12 9.80
CA CYS A 487 -10.73 -18.80 9.17
C CYS A 487 -9.47 -18.04 9.54
N CYS A 488 -8.86 -17.36 8.57
CA CYS A 488 -7.67 -16.53 8.77
C CYS A 488 -7.87 -15.38 9.77
N GLY A 489 -9.14 -15.07 10.11
CA GLY A 489 -9.48 -13.99 11.03
C GLY A 489 -9.48 -12.58 10.40
N ARG A 490 -9.30 -12.42 9.09
CA ARG A 490 -9.24 -11.11 8.44
C ARG A 490 -10.35 -10.14 8.89
N PRO A 491 -11.64 -10.54 8.94
CA PRO A 491 -12.69 -9.63 9.38
C PRO A 491 -12.55 -9.14 10.83
N LEU A 492 -11.83 -9.87 11.70
CA LEU A 492 -11.64 -9.50 13.10
C LEU A 492 -10.70 -8.29 13.25
N TYR A 493 -9.72 -8.15 12.35
CA TYR A 493 -8.79 -7.02 12.38
C TYR A 493 -9.50 -5.69 12.12
N ASP A 494 -10.46 -5.67 11.20
CA ASP A 494 -11.18 -4.46 10.82
C ASP A 494 -11.97 -3.86 12.00
N TYR A 495 -12.29 -4.68 13.02
CA TYR A 495 -13.00 -4.29 14.23
C TYR A 495 -12.16 -4.36 15.51
N GLY A 496 -10.84 -4.53 15.41
CA GLY A 496 -9.93 -4.59 16.54
C GLY A 496 -10.19 -5.79 17.48
N MET A 497 -10.70 -6.91 16.96
CA MET A 497 -10.89 -8.15 17.74
C MET A 497 -9.59 -8.97 17.80
N LEU A 498 -8.46 -8.32 18.05
CA LEU A 498 -7.13 -8.92 17.99
C LEU A 498 -6.91 -10.12 18.92
N PRO A 499 -7.41 -10.12 20.18
CA PRO A 499 -7.30 -11.28 21.04
C PRO A 499 -7.96 -12.53 20.45
N MET A 500 -9.07 -12.36 19.73
CA MET A 500 -9.76 -13.48 19.06
C MET A 500 -9.01 -13.89 17.80
N ALA A 501 -8.56 -12.94 17.00
CA ALA A 501 -7.76 -13.22 15.80
C ALA A 501 -6.50 -14.01 16.14
N LYS A 502 -5.78 -13.62 17.20
CA LYS A 502 -4.58 -14.30 17.67
C LYS A 502 -4.88 -15.77 18.06
N ARG A 503 -5.97 -16.01 18.81
CA ARG A 503 -6.39 -17.37 19.16
C ARG A 503 -6.75 -18.22 17.93
N TRP A 504 -7.38 -17.63 16.91
CA TRP A 504 -7.68 -18.37 15.68
C TRP A 504 -6.42 -18.73 14.91
N LEU A 505 -5.43 -17.84 14.89
CA LEU A 505 -4.12 -18.14 14.28
C LEU A 505 -3.36 -19.23 15.04
N GLU A 506 -3.41 -19.25 16.37
CA GLU A 506 -2.86 -20.32 17.19
C GLU A 506 -3.51 -21.68 16.85
N GLN A 507 -4.83 -21.72 16.73
CA GLN A 507 -5.56 -22.91 16.32
C GLN A 507 -5.17 -23.40 14.90
N ILE A 508 -4.88 -22.48 13.99
CA ILE A 508 -4.39 -22.82 12.66
C ILE A 508 -3.00 -23.43 12.73
N LEU A 509 -2.07 -22.82 13.49
CA LEU A 509 -0.71 -23.32 13.67
C LEU A 509 -0.66 -24.74 14.24
N ASP A 510 -1.61 -25.06 15.12
CA ASP A 510 -1.75 -26.40 15.69
C ASP A 510 -2.43 -27.36 14.71
N GLY A 511 -3.48 -26.88 14.01
CA GLY A 511 -4.32 -27.73 13.17
C GLY A 511 -3.71 -28.12 11.82
N ILE A 512 -2.76 -27.35 11.30
CA ILE A 512 -2.00 -27.66 10.07
C ILE A 512 -0.51 -27.88 10.37
N ARG A 513 -0.19 -28.25 11.59
CA ARG A 513 1.18 -28.50 12.02
C ARG A 513 1.94 -29.50 11.16
N PRO A 514 1.34 -30.65 10.78
CA PRO A 514 2.02 -31.63 9.93
C PRO A 514 2.44 -31.03 8.59
N GLU A 515 1.59 -30.21 7.97
CA GLU A 515 1.85 -29.57 6.69
C GLU A 515 2.92 -28.50 6.81
N ILE A 516 2.92 -27.72 7.91
CA ILE A 516 3.99 -26.74 8.18
C ILE A 516 5.33 -27.44 8.36
N ASP A 517 5.37 -28.53 9.15
CA ASP A 517 6.59 -29.25 9.44
C ASP A 517 7.11 -30.02 8.20
N ALA A 518 6.22 -30.49 7.32
CA ALA A 518 6.56 -31.13 6.05
C ALA A 518 7.00 -30.16 4.94
N GLY A 519 6.77 -28.83 5.12
CA GLY A 519 7.08 -27.85 4.08
C GLY A 519 6.04 -27.82 2.95
N THR A 520 4.81 -28.34 3.17
CA THR A 520 3.74 -28.39 2.17
C THR A 520 3.33 -26.98 1.77
N PRO A 521 3.29 -26.63 0.47
CA PRO A 521 2.76 -25.35 0.01
C PRO A 521 1.30 -25.17 0.42
N VAL A 522 0.96 -23.99 0.92
CA VAL A 522 -0.42 -23.60 1.25
C VAL A 522 -0.89 -22.57 0.24
N VAL A 523 -1.90 -22.91 -0.55
CA VAL A 523 -2.40 -22.10 -1.66
C VAL A 523 -3.68 -21.39 -1.27
N PHE A 524 -3.70 -20.09 -1.45
CA PHE A 524 -4.80 -19.19 -1.13
C PHE A 524 -5.48 -18.66 -2.40
N LEU A 525 -6.81 -18.63 -2.39
CA LEU A 525 -7.62 -18.02 -3.45
C LEU A 525 -7.99 -16.58 -3.11
N GLU A 526 -8.16 -16.27 -1.84
CA GLU A 526 -8.50 -14.94 -1.35
C GLU A 526 -7.23 -14.17 -0.94
N PRO A 527 -6.82 -13.11 -1.67
CA PRO A 527 -5.58 -12.38 -1.37
C PRO A 527 -5.54 -11.76 0.03
N SER A 528 -6.71 -11.39 0.57
CA SER A 528 -6.79 -10.86 1.93
C SER A 528 -6.46 -11.92 3.00
N CYS A 529 -6.74 -13.19 2.73
CA CYS A 529 -6.30 -14.30 3.59
C CYS A 529 -4.79 -14.53 3.48
N ALA A 530 -4.23 -14.60 2.26
CA ALA A 530 -2.79 -14.74 2.07
C ALA A 530 -1.99 -13.64 2.79
N ALA A 531 -2.51 -12.40 2.75
CA ALA A 531 -1.94 -11.27 3.45
C ALA A 531 -1.79 -11.52 4.96
N VAL A 532 -2.81 -12.10 5.61
CA VAL A 532 -2.74 -12.43 7.04
C VAL A 532 -1.55 -13.32 7.36
N PHE A 533 -1.31 -14.36 6.55
CA PHE A 533 -0.22 -15.31 6.79
C PHE A 533 1.18 -14.75 6.47
N ARG A 534 1.25 -13.80 5.54
CA ARG A 534 2.52 -13.20 5.12
C ARG A 534 2.90 -11.95 5.90
N ASP A 535 1.94 -11.28 6.54
CA ASP A 535 2.14 -9.98 7.18
C ASP A 535 1.65 -9.94 8.63
N GLU A 536 0.34 -9.91 8.89
CA GLU A 536 -0.19 -9.70 10.23
C GLU A 536 0.25 -10.79 11.21
N MET A 537 0.27 -12.05 10.77
CA MET A 537 0.68 -13.17 11.60
C MET A 537 2.16 -13.07 12.00
N MET A 538 3.01 -12.57 11.10
CA MET A 538 4.43 -12.33 11.39
C MET A 538 4.62 -11.25 12.47
N SER A 539 3.80 -10.22 12.46
CA SER A 539 3.84 -9.14 13.45
C SER A 539 3.22 -9.54 14.80
N LEU A 540 2.19 -10.41 14.79
CA LEU A 540 1.59 -10.93 16.03
C LEU A 540 2.47 -11.96 16.73
N PHE A 541 3.32 -12.70 15.99
CA PHE A 541 4.19 -13.77 16.50
C PHE A 541 5.62 -13.69 15.94
N PRO A 542 6.35 -12.59 16.17
CA PRO A 542 7.61 -12.28 15.45
C PRO A 542 8.72 -13.31 15.66
N ASN A 543 8.73 -13.99 16.83
CA ASN A 543 9.77 -14.95 17.18
C ASN A 543 9.35 -16.42 17.01
N HIS A 544 8.18 -16.69 16.43
CA HIS A 544 7.63 -18.02 16.31
C HIS A 544 8.13 -18.73 15.03
N ALA A 545 8.92 -19.78 15.18
CA ALA A 545 9.58 -20.48 14.05
C ALA A 545 8.58 -21.04 13.02
N ARG A 546 7.45 -21.63 13.46
CA ARG A 546 6.41 -22.15 12.55
C ARG A 546 5.70 -21.03 11.79
N VAL A 547 5.52 -19.86 12.41
CA VAL A 547 4.92 -18.69 11.72
C VAL A 547 5.81 -18.28 10.55
N ARG A 548 7.11 -18.13 10.76
CA ARG A 548 8.06 -17.84 9.69
C ARG A 548 8.03 -18.89 8.57
N ARG A 549 7.98 -20.17 8.93
CA ARG A 549 7.89 -21.27 7.97
C ARG A 549 6.59 -21.22 7.18
N LEU A 550 5.44 -21.07 7.86
CA LEU A 550 4.13 -20.96 7.22
C LEU A 550 4.05 -19.76 6.29
N SER A 551 4.59 -18.61 6.68
CA SER A 551 4.65 -17.42 5.83
C SER A 551 5.39 -17.68 4.51
N GLN A 552 6.47 -18.48 4.54
CA GLN A 552 7.23 -18.88 3.35
C GLN A 552 6.52 -19.95 2.48
N GLN A 553 5.61 -20.72 3.08
CA GLN A 553 4.80 -21.73 2.40
C GLN A 553 3.48 -21.19 1.86
N ALA A 554 3.09 -19.96 2.23
CA ALA A 554 1.85 -19.32 1.84
C ALA A 554 1.98 -18.67 0.46
N PHE A 555 1.24 -19.17 -0.53
CA PHE A 555 1.25 -18.68 -1.91
C PHE A 555 -0.15 -18.29 -2.36
N LEU A 556 -0.27 -17.24 -3.17
CA LEU A 556 -1.44 -17.08 -4.00
C LEU A 556 -1.50 -18.19 -5.06
N PHE A 557 -2.67 -18.45 -5.56
CA PHE A 557 -2.92 -19.49 -6.55
C PHE A 557 -2.06 -19.30 -7.82
N ASP A 558 -2.00 -18.09 -8.34
CA ASP A 558 -1.18 -17.71 -9.49
C ASP A 558 0.33 -17.81 -9.22
N GLU A 559 0.77 -17.40 -8.03
CA GLU A 559 2.18 -17.51 -7.62
C GLU A 559 2.60 -18.98 -7.55
N TYR A 560 1.74 -19.82 -6.99
CA TYR A 560 2.06 -21.27 -6.87
C TYR A 560 2.13 -21.92 -8.24
N LEU A 561 1.18 -21.67 -9.12
CA LEU A 561 1.20 -22.19 -10.49
C LEU A 561 2.44 -21.72 -11.26
N GLY A 562 2.81 -20.46 -11.16
CA GLY A 562 4.06 -19.92 -11.72
C GLY A 562 5.30 -20.61 -11.15
N ARG A 563 5.35 -20.86 -9.84
CA ARG A 563 6.45 -21.52 -9.16
C ARG A 563 6.69 -22.95 -9.65
N ILE A 564 5.63 -23.72 -9.91
CA ILE A 564 5.73 -25.09 -10.41
C ILE A 564 5.88 -25.17 -11.93
N GLY A 565 5.90 -24.02 -12.62
CA GLY A 565 6.05 -23.95 -14.08
C GLY A 565 4.83 -24.46 -14.85
N TYR A 566 3.63 -24.32 -14.27
CA TYR A 566 2.39 -24.72 -14.92
C TYR A 566 2.20 -24.00 -16.27
N ARG A 567 1.84 -24.76 -17.30
CA ARG A 567 1.55 -24.26 -18.63
C ARG A 567 0.05 -24.35 -18.88
N PRO A 568 -0.70 -23.24 -18.77
CA PRO A 568 -2.14 -23.26 -18.92
C PRO A 568 -2.56 -23.57 -20.36
N HIS A 569 -3.73 -24.18 -20.51
CA HIS A 569 -4.35 -24.38 -21.81
C HIS A 569 -4.75 -23.06 -22.46
N ARG A 570 -4.81 -23.00 -23.78
CA ARG A 570 -5.13 -21.77 -24.53
C ARG A 570 -6.59 -21.36 -24.39
N LEU A 571 -6.78 -20.04 -24.21
CA LEU A 571 -8.08 -19.39 -24.15
C LEU A 571 -7.99 -18.02 -24.80
N GLU A 572 -8.26 -17.93 -26.11
CA GLU A 572 -8.18 -16.67 -26.85
C GLU A 572 -9.38 -15.76 -26.53
N ARG A 573 -9.21 -14.90 -25.54
CA ARG A 573 -10.22 -13.95 -25.05
C ARG A 573 -9.58 -12.61 -24.71
N ARG A 574 -10.42 -11.56 -24.63
CA ARG A 574 -10.03 -10.29 -24.03
C ARG A 574 -10.45 -10.29 -22.57
N ALA A 575 -9.66 -9.65 -21.72
CA ALA A 575 -9.97 -9.52 -20.30
C ALA A 575 -9.55 -8.15 -19.75
N ILE A 576 -10.31 -7.65 -18.78
CA ILE A 576 -9.87 -6.61 -17.87
C ILE A 576 -9.63 -7.27 -16.51
N VAL A 577 -8.53 -6.89 -15.85
CA VAL A 577 -8.09 -7.49 -14.58
C VAL A 577 -8.03 -6.44 -13.51
N HIS A 578 -8.76 -6.64 -12.42
CA HIS A 578 -8.65 -5.84 -11.21
C HIS A 578 -7.80 -6.57 -10.17
N GLY A 579 -6.56 -6.13 -9.97
CA GLY A 579 -5.70 -6.65 -8.92
C GLY A 579 -6.24 -6.28 -7.54
N HIS A 580 -6.35 -7.26 -6.64
CA HIS A 580 -6.79 -7.01 -5.28
C HIS A 580 -5.80 -6.10 -4.53
N CYS A 581 -6.30 -5.18 -3.68
CA CYS A 581 -5.45 -4.19 -2.99
C CYS A 581 -4.35 -4.85 -2.13
N HIS A 582 -4.65 -5.91 -1.37
CA HIS A 582 -3.64 -6.65 -0.61
C HIS A 582 -2.63 -7.39 -1.50
N GLN A 583 -3.08 -7.92 -2.66
CA GLN A 583 -2.19 -8.53 -3.64
C GLN A 583 -1.20 -7.48 -4.17
N LYS A 584 -1.70 -6.33 -4.64
CA LYS A 584 -0.84 -5.23 -5.12
C LYS A 584 0.13 -4.74 -4.05
N ALA A 585 -0.33 -4.63 -2.81
CA ALA A 585 0.48 -4.10 -1.72
C ALA A 585 1.59 -5.05 -1.22
N LEU A 586 1.38 -6.37 -1.25
CA LEU A 586 2.25 -7.33 -0.57
C LEU A 586 2.85 -8.42 -1.47
N MET A 587 2.25 -8.69 -2.62
CA MET A 587 2.54 -9.88 -3.43
C MET A 587 2.86 -9.56 -4.89
N GLY A 588 2.25 -8.50 -5.44
CA GLY A 588 2.36 -8.14 -6.85
C GLY A 588 1.34 -8.88 -7.73
N THR A 589 1.28 -8.49 -9.00
CA THR A 589 0.33 -9.04 -9.99
C THR A 589 1.01 -9.69 -11.19
N GLN A 590 2.33 -9.83 -11.15
CA GLN A 590 3.14 -10.34 -12.26
C GLN A 590 2.79 -11.78 -12.62
N SER A 591 2.57 -12.64 -11.61
CA SER A 591 2.20 -14.04 -11.83
C SER A 591 0.85 -14.17 -12.54
N THR A 592 -0.14 -13.36 -12.16
CA THR A 592 -1.44 -13.29 -12.83
C THR A 592 -1.28 -12.91 -14.30
N GLN A 593 -0.50 -11.87 -14.60
CA GLN A 593 -0.26 -11.40 -15.97
C GLN A 593 0.46 -12.46 -16.83
N GLN A 594 1.48 -13.13 -16.26
CA GLN A 594 2.23 -14.17 -16.95
C GLN A 594 1.34 -15.36 -17.32
N LEU A 595 0.49 -15.83 -16.39
CA LEU A 595 -0.44 -16.92 -16.68
C LEU A 595 -1.46 -16.55 -17.75
N LEU A 596 -2.08 -15.37 -17.66
CA LEU A 596 -3.04 -14.91 -18.67
C LEU A 596 -2.39 -14.75 -20.04
N SER A 597 -1.17 -14.22 -20.11
CA SER A 597 -0.40 -14.13 -21.34
C SER A 597 -0.08 -15.51 -21.92
N ALA A 598 0.33 -16.48 -21.07
CA ALA A 598 0.60 -17.86 -21.49
C ALA A 598 -0.66 -18.56 -22.04
N MET A 599 -1.84 -18.22 -21.54
CA MET A 599 -3.14 -18.69 -22.08
C MET A 599 -3.49 -18.08 -23.45
N GLY A 600 -2.85 -17.00 -23.86
CA GLY A 600 -3.25 -16.21 -25.03
C GLY A 600 -4.37 -15.20 -24.74
N VAL A 601 -4.66 -14.92 -23.46
CA VAL A 601 -5.64 -13.91 -23.05
C VAL A 601 -5.03 -12.52 -23.21
N GLN A 602 -5.71 -11.65 -23.96
CA GLN A 602 -5.36 -10.23 -24.07
C GLN A 602 -5.88 -9.50 -22.84
N ALA A 603 -5.07 -9.47 -21.77
CA ALA A 603 -5.45 -8.95 -20.47
C ALA A 603 -4.95 -7.51 -20.27
N GLU A 604 -5.85 -6.60 -19.90
CA GLU A 604 -5.54 -5.25 -19.44
C GLU A 604 -5.59 -5.23 -17.90
N LEU A 605 -4.46 -5.02 -17.24
CA LEU A 605 -4.44 -4.77 -15.81
C LEU A 605 -4.85 -3.33 -15.53
N LEU A 606 -5.96 -3.17 -14.79
CA LEU A 606 -6.49 -1.86 -14.47
C LEU A 606 -5.69 -1.19 -13.35
N ASP A 607 -5.31 0.06 -13.55
CA ASP A 607 -4.86 0.94 -12.48
C ASP A 607 -6.07 1.47 -11.70
N SER A 608 -6.67 0.62 -10.91
CA SER A 608 -7.98 0.85 -10.29
C SER A 608 -7.97 0.99 -8.76
N GLY A 609 -6.81 1.03 -8.13
CA GLY A 609 -6.70 1.20 -6.68
C GLY A 609 -7.48 0.12 -5.90
N CYS A 610 -8.34 0.53 -4.97
CA CYS A 610 -9.25 -0.32 -4.21
C CYS A 610 -10.63 -0.38 -4.88
N CYS A 611 -11.33 -1.50 -4.77
CA CYS A 611 -12.71 -1.65 -5.29
C CYS A 611 -13.78 -0.85 -4.49
N GLY A 612 -13.44 -0.40 -3.29
CA GLY A 612 -14.35 0.31 -2.40
C GLY A 612 -15.16 -0.55 -1.43
N MET A 613 -15.31 -1.86 -1.68
CA MET A 613 -16.03 -2.76 -0.76
C MET A 613 -15.22 -3.02 0.53
N ALA A 614 -13.91 -3.31 0.39
CA ALA A 614 -12.98 -3.47 1.50
C ALA A 614 -13.51 -4.32 2.66
N GLY A 615 -13.80 -5.59 2.38
CA GLY A 615 -14.38 -6.49 3.38
C GLY A 615 -15.79 -6.07 3.79
N SER A 616 -15.96 -5.73 5.05
CA SER A 616 -17.23 -5.30 5.62
C SER A 616 -17.57 -3.82 5.42
N LEU A 617 -16.54 -2.95 5.24
CA LEU A 617 -16.72 -1.50 5.24
C LEU A 617 -17.79 -1.04 4.25
N GLY A 618 -17.75 -1.54 3.01
CA GLY A 618 -18.73 -1.17 1.98
C GLY A 618 -20.15 -1.69 2.22
N TYR A 619 -20.33 -2.62 3.15
CA TYR A 619 -21.64 -3.09 3.60
C TYR A 619 -22.24 -2.24 4.72
N GLU A 620 -21.42 -1.53 5.49
CA GLU A 620 -21.88 -0.78 6.66
C GLU A 620 -22.76 0.40 6.25
N SER A 621 -23.81 0.64 7.04
CA SER A 621 -24.85 1.63 6.71
C SER A 621 -24.32 3.06 6.58
N GLY A 622 -23.24 3.41 7.29
CA GLY A 622 -22.61 4.74 7.22
C GLY A 622 -21.56 4.91 6.12
N HIS A 623 -21.13 3.81 5.46
CA HIS A 623 -19.97 3.82 4.57
C HIS A 623 -20.30 3.58 3.09
N TYR A 624 -21.58 3.34 2.76
CA TYR A 624 -22.01 3.01 1.41
C TYR A 624 -21.56 4.06 0.37
N GLU A 625 -21.81 5.34 0.64
CA GLU A 625 -21.44 6.42 -0.29
C GLU A 625 -19.94 6.50 -0.54
N VAL A 626 -19.12 6.36 0.53
CA VAL A 626 -17.66 6.36 0.39
C VAL A 626 -17.20 5.13 -0.40
N SER A 627 -17.79 3.96 -0.13
CA SER A 627 -17.55 2.73 -0.88
C SER A 627 -17.82 2.91 -2.37
N MET A 628 -18.95 3.55 -2.72
CA MET A 628 -19.32 3.83 -4.11
C MET A 628 -18.36 4.83 -4.75
N LYS A 629 -18.04 5.95 -4.09
CA LYS A 629 -17.09 6.96 -4.60
C LYS A 629 -15.72 6.34 -4.90
N VAL A 630 -15.26 5.44 -4.02
CA VAL A 630 -13.98 4.73 -4.25
C VAL A 630 -14.06 3.81 -5.46
N GLY A 631 -15.12 3.02 -5.60
CA GLY A 631 -15.32 2.14 -6.76
C GLY A 631 -15.49 2.89 -8.09
N GLU A 632 -16.20 4.02 -8.04
CA GLU A 632 -16.47 4.88 -9.20
C GLU A 632 -15.23 5.68 -9.65
N HIS A 633 -14.20 5.78 -8.83
CA HIS A 633 -12.99 6.50 -9.21
C HIS A 633 -12.31 5.89 -10.45
N ALA A 634 -12.22 4.58 -10.54
CA ALA A 634 -11.59 3.91 -11.68
C ALA A 634 -12.24 2.56 -12.04
N LEU A 635 -12.50 1.66 -11.09
CA LEU A 635 -12.92 0.30 -11.36
C LEU A 635 -14.26 0.20 -12.07
N LEU A 636 -15.31 0.78 -11.49
CA LEU A 636 -16.69 0.57 -11.97
C LEU A 636 -16.94 1.17 -13.36
N PRO A 637 -16.43 2.39 -13.70
CA PRO A 637 -16.52 2.91 -15.04
C PRO A 637 -15.83 2.02 -16.09
N ARG A 638 -14.65 1.47 -15.77
CA ARG A 638 -13.91 0.58 -16.67
C ARG A 638 -14.64 -0.75 -16.89
N VAL A 639 -15.24 -1.31 -15.84
CA VAL A 639 -16.04 -2.53 -15.95
C VAL A 639 -17.28 -2.32 -16.82
N ARG A 640 -17.97 -1.19 -16.68
CA ARG A 640 -19.16 -0.87 -17.49
C ARG A 640 -18.83 -0.61 -18.96
N SER A 641 -17.69 0.05 -19.24
CA SER A 641 -17.24 0.37 -20.60
C SER A 641 -16.56 -0.79 -21.31
N ALA A 642 -16.20 -1.87 -20.61
CA ALA A 642 -15.56 -3.02 -21.23
C ALA A 642 -16.51 -3.73 -22.19
N PRO A 643 -16.02 -4.21 -23.37
CA PRO A 643 -16.83 -4.97 -24.31
C PRO A 643 -17.56 -6.15 -23.64
N ALA A 644 -18.78 -6.43 -24.04
CA ALA A 644 -19.63 -7.44 -23.41
C ALA A 644 -19.00 -8.85 -23.38
N GLU A 645 -18.23 -9.17 -24.41
CA GLU A 645 -17.51 -10.43 -24.59
C GLU A 645 -16.22 -10.53 -23.76
N SER A 646 -15.70 -9.40 -23.24
CA SER A 646 -14.49 -9.39 -22.42
C SER A 646 -14.74 -10.02 -21.06
N LEU A 647 -13.80 -10.81 -20.58
CA LEU A 647 -13.83 -11.31 -19.21
C LEU A 647 -13.51 -10.17 -18.23
N VAL A 648 -14.14 -10.20 -17.07
CA VAL A 648 -13.78 -9.35 -15.93
C VAL A 648 -13.18 -10.27 -14.87
N ILE A 649 -11.92 -10.03 -14.52
CA ILE A 649 -11.17 -10.89 -13.58
C ILE A 649 -10.90 -10.13 -12.31
N ALA A 650 -11.25 -10.72 -11.15
CA ALA A 650 -10.96 -10.19 -9.83
C ALA A 650 -10.93 -11.33 -8.81
N ASP A 651 -9.81 -11.53 -8.14
CA ASP A 651 -9.65 -12.67 -7.22
C ASP A 651 -10.30 -12.42 -5.84
N GLY A 652 -10.35 -11.17 -5.37
CA GLY A 652 -10.96 -10.87 -4.09
C GLY A 652 -12.48 -11.01 -4.11
N PHE A 653 -13.05 -11.69 -3.10
CA PHE A 653 -14.50 -11.80 -2.91
C PHE A 653 -15.19 -10.43 -2.87
N SER A 654 -14.66 -9.50 -2.07
CA SER A 654 -15.20 -8.14 -1.96
C SER A 654 -15.22 -7.40 -3.30
N CYS A 655 -14.20 -7.60 -4.15
CA CYS A 655 -14.13 -6.97 -5.46
C CYS A 655 -15.20 -7.54 -6.40
N ARG A 656 -15.40 -8.87 -6.37
CA ARG A 656 -16.45 -9.54 -7.17
C ARG A 656 -17.85 -9.10 -6.75
N GLU A 657 -18.09 -8.98 -5.44
CA GLU A 657 -19.36 -8.48 -4.90
C GLU A 657 -19.61 -7.02 -5.27
N GLN A 658 -18.58 -6.14 -5.18
CA GLN A 658 -18.72 -4.74 -5.60
C GLN A 658 -19.15 -4.64 -7.05
N ILE A 659 -18.49 -5.37 -7.95
CA ILE A 659 -18.82 -5.39 -9.38
C ILE A 659 -20.22 -5.96 -9.62
N ALA A 660 -20.56 -7.08 -9.01
CA ALA A 660 -21.85 -7.75 -9.22
C ALA A 660 -23.05 -6.93 -8.71
N GLN A 661 -22.88 -6.19 -7.60
CA GLN A 661 -23.96 -5.39 -7.01
C GLN A 661 -24.14 -4.02 -7.67
N THR A 662 -23.15 -3.54 -8.45
CA THR A 662 -23.15 -2.17 -8.98
C THR A 662 -23.05 -2.08 -10.50
N THR A 663 -22.91 -3.22 -11.16
CA THR A 663 -22.87 -3.34 -12.63
C THR A 663 -23.67 -4.55 -13.11
N ASP A 664 -23.94 -4.63 -14.41
CA ASP A 664 -24.55 -5.83 -15.03
C ASP A 664 -23.50 -6.92 -15.35
N ARG A 665 -22.29 -6.82 -14.80
CA ARG A 665 -21.17 -7.73 -15.08
C ARG A 665 -20.88 -8.64 -13.89
N ARG A 666 -20.47 -9.87 -14.19
CA ARG A 666 -19.90 -10.78 -13.21
C ARG A 666 -18.38 -10.84 -13.37
N ALA A 667 -17.64 -10.62 -12.29
CA ALA A 667 -16.23 -10.89 -12.26
C ALA A 667 -15.96 -12.36 -11.90
N LEU A 668 -14.94 -12.94 -12.55
CA LEU A 668 -14.47 -14.30 -12.33
C LEU A 668 -13.17 -14.28 -11.54
N HIS A 669 -12.94 -15.30 -10.74
CA HIS A 669 -11.63 -15.57 -10.17
C HIS A 669 -10.71 -16.16 -11.23
N LEU A 670 -9.39 -15.97 -11.12
CA LEU A 670 -8.42 -16.53 -12.07
C LEU A 670 -8.53 -18.05 -12.20
N SER A 671 -8.86 -18.78 -11.12
CA SER A 671 -9.08 -20.22 -11.17
C SER A 671 -10.25 -20.62 -12.09
N GLU A 672 -11.34 -19.84 -12.05
CA GLU A 672 -12.50 -20.07 -12.94
C GLU A 672 -12.12 -19.84 -14.41
N VAL A 673 -11.27 -18.84 -14.68
CA VAL A 673 -10.79 -18.54 -16.04
C VAL A 673 -9.84 -19.64 -16.54
N LEU A 674 -8.94 -20.14 -15.71
CA LEU A 674 -8.03 -21.24 -16.05
C LEU A 674 -8.83 -22.53 -16.29
N ALA A 675 -9.82 -22.84 -15.45
CA ALA A 675 -10.66 -24.01 -15.59
C ALA A 675 -11.51 -24.00 -16.88
N MET A 676 -11.92 -22.82 -17.38
CA MET A 676 -12.63 -22.71 -18.68
C MET A 676 -11.83 -23.23 -19.88
N ALA A 677 -10.51 -23.31 -19.75
CA ALA A 677 -9.62 -23.77 -20.81
C ALA A 677 -9.29 -25.28 -20.72
N LEU A 678 -9.66 -25.96 -19.64
CA LEU A 678 -9.38 -27.38 -19.45
C LEU A 678 -10.18 -28.25 -20.46
N PRO A 679 -9.58 -29.34 -20.98
CA PRO A 679 -10.17 -30.13 -22.10
C PRO A 679 -11.52 -30.79 -21.78
N ASP A 680 -11.78 -31.15 -20.51
CA ASP A 680 -12.95 -31.96 -20.09
C ASP A 680 -14.05 -31.14 -19.41
N THR A 681 -14.02 -29.81 -19.49
CA THR A 681 -14.94 -28.98 -18.71
C THR A 681 -16.06 -28.38 -19.56
N SER A 682 -17.30 -28.69 -19.21
CA SER A 682 -18.51 -27.97 -19.64
C SER A 682 -18.76 -26.69 -18.81
N HIS A 683 -17.72 -26.00 -18.37
CA HIS A 683 -17.83 -24.76 -17.59
C HIS A 683 -18.23 -23.59 -18.49
N ALA A 684 -19.47 -23.61 -18.98
CA ALA A 684 -20.11 -22.36 -19.31
C ALA A 684 -20.27 -21.56 -17.99
N PRO A 685 -19.91 -20.26 -17.96
CA PRO A 685 -20.08 -19.45 -16.77
C PRO A 685 -21.53 -19.60 -16.28
N PRO A 686 -21.76 -19.99 -15.02
CA PRO A 686 -23.13 -20.13 -14.52
C PRO A 686 -23.85 -18.80 -14.71
N LYS A 687 -25.00 -18.84 -15.35
CA LYS A 687 -25.84 -17.65 -15.54
C LYS A 687 -26.10 -17.03 -14.16
N PRO A 688 -26.10 -15.69 -14.02
CA PRO A 688 -26.38 -15.05 -12.76
C PRO A 688 -27.69 -15.62 -12.21
N ALA A 689 -27.66 -16.16 -10.99
CA ALA A 689 -28.85 -16.67 -10.32
C ALA A 689 -29.75 -15.48 -9.98
N ARG A 690 -30.57 -15.06 -10.96
CA ARG A 690 -31.72 -14.19 -10.68
C ARG A 690 -32.72 -15.05 -9.94
N PHE A 691 -32.76 -14.87 -8.62
CA PHE A 691 -33.76 -15.52 -7.77
C PHE A 691 -35.14 -15.04 -8.20
N ARG A 692 -35.91 -15.91 -8.93
CA ARG A 692 -37.28 -15.60 -9.30
C ARG A 692 -38.15 -15.84 -8.06
N TRP A 693 -38.47 -14.78 -7.32
CA TRP A 693 -39.40 -14.78 -6.19
C TRP A 693 -40.68 -15.50 -6.49
N GLN A 694 -41.17 -15.45 -7.74
CA GLN A 694 -42.36 -16.15 -8.21
C GLN A 694 -42.30 -17.68 -7.96
N SER A 695 -41.12 -18.29 -8.08
CA SER A 695 -40.93 -19.72 -7.87
C SER A 695 -40.95 -20.12 -6.38
N VAL A 696 -40.46 -19.24 -5.48
CA VAL A 696 -40.45 -19.52 -4.02
C VAL A 696 -41.82 -19.23 -3.41
N VAL A 697 -42.51 -18.18 -3.83
CA VAL A 697 -43.88 -17.89 -3.42
C VAL A 697 -44.80 -18.99 -3.90
N ALA A 698 -44.64 -19.52 -5.12
CA ALA A 698 -45.39 -20.64 -5.63
C ALA A 698 -45.13 -21.95 -4.82
N ALA A 699 -43.85 -22.23 -4.50
CA ALA A 699 -43.51 -23.42 -3.69
C ALA A 699 -44.01 -23.30 -2.24
N ALA A 700 -43.92 -22.12 -1.62
CA ALA A 700 -44.46 -21.86 -0.28
C ALA A 700 -45.99 -21.91 -0.26
N ALA A 701 -46.65 -21.39 -1.29
CA ALA A 701 -48.11 -21.50 -1.43
C ALA A 701 -48.56 -22.95 -1.62
N VAL A 702 -47.85 -23.74 -2.39
CA VAL A 702 -48.13 -25.18 -2.58
C VAL A 702 -47.88 -25.96 -1.28
N ALA A 703 -46.81 -25.68 -0.53
CA ALA A 703 -46.52 -26.32 0.74
C ALA A 703 -47.56 -25.92 1.82
N PHE A 704 -48.00 -24.67 1.83
CA PHE A 704 -49.07 -24.21 2.73
C PHE A 704 -50.43 -24.83 2.37
N ALA A 705 -50.77 -24.90 1.10
CA ALA A 705 -51.98 -25.56 0.62
C ALA A 705 -51.99 -27.06 0.93
N ALA A 706 -50.85 -27.76 0.76
CA ALA A 706 -50.69 -29.16 1.13
C ALA A 706 -50.83 -29.38 2.64
N THR A 707 -50.29 -28.48 3.47
CA THR A 707 -50.40 -28.58 4.95
C THR A 707 -51.81 -28.31 5.43
N VAL A 708 -52.56 -27.41 4.77
CA VAL A 708 -53.98 -27.13 5.08
C VAL A 708 -54.87 -28.28 4.65
N LEU A 709 -54.53 -28.94 3.52
CA LEU A 709 -55.28 -30.12 3.06
C LEU A 709 -55.07 -31.39 3.93
N ILE A 710 -53.86 -31.54 4.48
CA ILE A 710 -53.56 -32.67 5.41
C ILE A 710 -54.21 -32.46 6.78
N ARG A 711 -54.45 -31.21 7.21
CA ARG A 711 -55.17 -30.91 8.46
C ARG A 711 -56.70 -30.95 8.33
N ARG A 712 -57.22 -31.12 7.12
CA ARG A 712 -58.66 -31.25 6.86
C ARG A 712 -59.11 -32.70 6.53
N ARG A 713 -58.23 -33.65 6.62
CA ARG A 713 -58.51 -35.10 6.69
C ARG A 713 -58.09 -35.58 8.07
#